data_8754b54e76c0b8f325c5364ffc33ab12
#
_entry.id   8754b54e76c0b8f325c5364ffc33ab12
#
_cell.length_a   1.000
_cell.length_b   1.000
_cell.length_c   1.000
_cell.angle_alpha   90.00
_cell.angle_beta   90.00
_cell.angle_gamma   90.00
#
_symmetry.space_group_name_H-M   'P 1'
#
loop_
_entity.id
_entity.type
_entity.pdbx_description
1 polymer ?
#
loop_
_entity_poly.entity_id
_entity_poly.type
_entity_poly.pdbx_seq_one_letter_code
_entity_poly.pdbx_strand_id
1 'polypeptide(L)'
;MFLLPPGFKIAPVLTDPLIQDPVGVTFDGNGRMYVLEMRSYMQDADGSTSRQPISRISRHEDTDGDGVYDKHTVFADNLVMPRIAYPLQDGVLLVLETDNRDMYKYTDTDGDGVADKKELFYAGAGRVTNMEWQPGGLTWALDNWLYMTYNPYRLRIAPDGKVLREETEPNGGQWWSAQDDYGKTWWVDGGGEIGPVNIQAPIAYGAFNVADNFEPDFQVPYPVPGGIADMQGGMNRVRLPDGTLNHFTAASGVEIYRGDRLPKDMLGDLFFNEPVARIVRRAKIVVTDGLTQLRNAYPKSEFVRSTDPLFRPVCIVNAPDGTLYLMDMYTGIIQDAQFVGAGSYLRRKVEQYELDKQHNWGRIWRITYEGMEPDRRQPKMYSETAAQLVEHFNHPNGWWRDTAQKLLVLKQDKSVVPALKTMARTSANPLARIHALWTLEGLGSLDAALAREMMKNADPKLRIQGIRASETLYKARDTSLAADYKALVKDPDPNVVIQAMLTLNLQKVPGAAALIEQTASASSVRGIKEIGTQIIKGGNSLGQRPSLADTGAGGVNLTVEQRRALQRGESTYKELCFSCHGADGQGAPMQGAPAGTTLAPPLAGSARVNGHRDYVIKVLLNGLTGDLEGKTYGTAVMVPMGSNTDEWIADVASYVRNSFGNGATFITPAQVAAVRKETKRPQPWTLAELLPTIPTALTNSAEWKLTASHNPAAAANVTSGTPGARWDPGAPQAPGQWFQIELPEPARVSEVVIESALPFNFGGGGRGGRGTGPGAAGRGAPPVPAPASPGATAAPQTGAPAPAAGAAAPGAPPAAGAPAGPPAGRGGGRGGPPASGPIGYSVQVSTDGTTWGAPVAQGAGQTPTTTIAFTPVMAKFIRITQTGTASGSEVWGVARVSVLQVAK
;
A
#
# COMPACT_ATOMS: atom_id res chain seq x y z
N MET A 1 -33.22 -5.80 -17.28
CA MET A 1 -33.72 -7.14 -16.85
C MET A 1 -32.59 -7.84 -16.07
N PHE A 2 -32.97 -8.45 -14.93
CA PHE A 2 -32.01 -9.21 -14.10
C PHE A 2 -32.15 -10.71 -14.38
N LEU A 3 -30.98 -11.39 -14.32
CA LEU A 3 -30.91 -12.85 -14.32
C LEU A 3 -30.32 -13.26 -12.96
N LEU A 4 -31.09 -14.05 -12.23
CA LEU A 4 -30.80 -14.53 -10.87
C LEU A 4 -30.90 -16.06 -10.82
N PRO A 5 -30.27 -16.75 -9.88
CA PRO A 5 -30.53 -18.16 -9.63
C PRO A 5 -31.99 -18.38 -9.20
N PRO A 6 -32.52 -19.60 -9.41
CA PRO A 6 -33.90 -19.91 -9.03
C PRO A 6 -34.22 -19.59 -7.55
N GLY A 7 -35.41 -19.08 -7.31
CA GLY A 7 -35.93 -18.70 -5.99
C GLY A 7 -35.49 -17.31 -5.49
N PHE A 8 -34.48 -16.70 -6.09
CA PHE A 8 -34.09 -15.34 -5.74
C PHE A 8 -34.94 -14.29 -6.47
N LYS A 9 -35.20 -13.18 -5.79
CA LYS A 9 -35.89 -12.01 -6.30
C LYS A 9 -35.06 -10.75 -5.96
N ILE A 10 -35.20 -9.74 -6.82
CA ILE A 10 -34.57 -8.42 -6.60
C ILE A 10 -35.64 -7.35 -6.79
N ALA A 11 -35.78 -6.44 -5.84
CA ALA A 11 -36.77 -5.35 -5.87
C ALA A 11 -36.11 -4.04 -5.40
N PRO A 12 -36.54 -2.88 -5.93
CA PRO A 12 -36.01 -1.60 -5.48
C PRO A 12 -36.51 -1.28 -4.07
N VAL A 13 -35.61 -0.67 -3.28
CA VAL A 13 -35.86 -0.14 -1.93
C VAL A 13 -35.94 1.38 -1.97
N LEU A 14 -34.95 2.00 -2.63
CA LEU A 14 -34.88 3.42 -2.92
C LEU A 14 -34.46 3.64 -4.36
N THR A 15 -35.01 4.69 -4.96
CA THR A 15 -34.71 5.08 -6.36
C THR A 15 -34.61 6.59 -6.48
N ASP A 16 -34.08 7.06 -7.60
CA ASP A 16 -34.19 8.45 -7.99
C ASP A 16 -35.66 8.91 -7.97
N PRO A 17 -35.99 10.17 -7.61
CA PRO A 17 -35.05 11.26 -7.27
C PRO A 17 -34.65 11.30 -5.78
N LEU A 18 -35.09 10.33 -4.94
CA LEU A 18 -34.77 10.32 -3.50
C LEU A 18 -33.29 10.16 -3.24
N ILE A 19 -32.61 9.39 -4.08
CA ILE A 19 -31.15 9.20 -4.07
C ILE A 19 -30.58 9.39 -5.47
N GLN A 20 -29.29 9.79 -5.57
CA GLN A 20 -28.58 9.92 -6.83
C GLN A 20 -27.16 9.40 -6.69
N ASP A 21 -26.69 8.62 -7.69
CA ASP A 21 -25.33 8.06 -7.74
C ASP A 21 -24.89 7.39 -6.42
N PRO A 22 -25.70 6.46 -5.85
CA PRO A 22 -25.40 5.81 -4.56
C PRO A 22 -24.20 4.86 -4.69
N VAL A 23 -23.21 4.99 -3.80
CA VAL A 23 -21.98 4.18 -3.81
C VAL A 23 -21.81 3.30 -2.58
N GLY A 24 -22.55 3.54 -1.53
CA GLY A 24 -22.48 2.76 -0.30
C GLY A 24 -23.65 3.04 0.63
N VAL A 25 -23.92 2.09 1.50
CA VAL A 25 -24.97 2.17 2.53
C VAL A 25 -24.42 1.66 3.84
N THR A 26 -24.78 2.34 4.92
CA THR A 26 -24.58 1.86 6.29
C THR A 26 -25.87 1.98 7.08
N PHE A 27 -26.02 1.12 8.09
CA PHE A 27 -27.17 1.15 8.98
C PHE A 27 -26.71 1.48 10.39
N ASP A 28 -27.41 2.38 11.06
CA ASP A 28 -27.15 2.73 12.43
C ASP A 28 -27.85 1.78 13.44
N GLY A 29 -27.64 1.98 14.75
CA GLY A 29 -28.20 1.10 15.78
C GLY A 29 -29.73 1.07 15.87
N ASN A 30 -30.41 1.98 15.18
CA ASN A 30 -31.87 1.98 15.07
C ASN A 30 -32.36 1.52 13.68
N GLY A 31 -31.45 1.00 12.83
CA GLY A 31 -31.79 0.51 11.49
C GLY A 31 -32.01 1.60 10.44
N ARG A 32 -31.74 2.87 10.78
CA ARG A 32 -31.82 3.96 9.79
C ARG A 32 -30.68 3.81 8.79
N MET A 33 -31.02 3.96 7.52
CA MET A 33 -30.09 3.78 6.40
C MET A 33 -29.44 5.12 6.03
N TYR A 34 -28.10 5.15 5.99
CA TYR A 34 -27.33 6.28 5.48
C TYR A 34 -26.75 5.91 4.12
N VAL A 35 -27.08 6.71 3.10
CA VAL A 35 -26.64 6.51 1.72
C VAL A 35 -25.56 7.53 1.36
N LEU A 36 -24.42 7.03 0.87
CA LEU A 36 -23.35 7.86 0.32
C LEU A 36 -23.68 8.14 -1.16
N GLU A 37 -23.89 9.39 -1.51
CA GLU A 37 -24.22 9.81 -2.87
C GLU A 37 -23.05 10.59 -3.49
N MET A 38 -22.44 10.03 -4.56
CA MET A 38 -21.32 10.66 -5.28
C MET A 38 -21.79 11.49 -6.48
N ARG A 39 -22.66 12.43 -6.25
CA ARG A 39 -23.41 13.23 -7.23
C ARG A 39 -22.56 14.05 -8.20
N SER A 40 -21.27 14.20 -7.93
CA SER A 40 -20.33 14.90 -8.80
C SER A 40 -19.50 13.97 -9.69
N TYR A 41 -19.55 12.64 -9.47
CA TYR A 41 -18.69 11.69 -10.17
C TYR A 41 -19.09 11.56 -11.65
N MET A 42 -18.13 11.85 -12.54
CA MET A 42 -18.23 11.61 -14.00
C MET A 42 -19.55 12.09 -14.63
N GLN A 43 -20.00 13.29 -14.29
CA GLN A 43 -21.20 13.91 -14.88
C GLN A 43 -20.97 14.32 -16.35
N ASP A 44 -19.73 14.31 -16.79
CA ASP A 44 -19.32 14.43 -18.20
C ASP A 44 -18.10 13.54 -18.46
N ALA A 45 -17.75 13.36 -19.73
CA ALA A 45 -16.66 12.48 -20.13
C ALA A 45 -15.26 12.97 -19.70
N ASP A 46 -15.11 14.24 -19.34
CA ASP A 46 -13.86 14.84 -18.86
C ASP A 46 -13.78 14.88 -17.32
N GLY A 47 -14.87 14.45 -16.63
CA GLY A 47 -14.94 14.46 -15.17
C GLY A 47 -14.80 15.86 -14.57
N SER A 48 -15.24 16.89 -15.29
CA SER A 48 -15.01 18.30 -14.94
C SER A 48 -15.66 18.70 -13.60
N THR A 49 -16.71 17.98 -13.20
CA THR A 49 -17.46 18.18 -11.96
C THR A 49 -17.00 17.29 -10.81
N SER A 50 -16.19 16.27 -11.08
CA SER A 50 -15.91 15.17 -10.15
C SER A 50 -15.39 15.60 -8.77
N ARG A 51 -14.80 16.79 -8.65
CA ARG A 51 -14.31 17.30 -7.37
C ARG A 51 -15.12 18.48 -6.81
N GLN A 52 -16.28 18.75 -7.40
CA GLN A 52 -17.17 19.79 -6.86
C GLN A 52 -17.86 19.28 -5.58
N PRO A 53 -18.03 20.13 -4.57
CA PRO A 53 -18.69 19.76 -3.32
C PRO A 53 -20.23 19.80 -3.46
N ILE A 54 -20.77 18.89 -4.28
CA ILE A 54 -22.22 18.75 -4.53
C ILE A 54 -22.76 17.35 -4.14
N SER A 55 -21.88 16.52 -3.58
CA SER A 55 -22.23 15.19 -3.07
C SER A 55 -22.78 15.29 -1.64
N ARG A 56 -23.45 14.25 -1.17
CA ARG A 56 -24.12 14.28 0.14
C ARG A 56 -24.17 12.89 0.79
N ILE A 57 -24.55 12.86 2.05
CA ILE A 57 -25.00 11.69 2.78
C ILE A 57 -26.45 11.92 3.15
N SER A 58 -27.36 11.06 2.66
CA SER A 58 -28.78 11.10 3.01
C SER A 58 -29.12 10.02 4.03
N ARG A 59 -30.10 10.32 4.91
CA ARG A 59 -30.64 9.41 5.93
C ARG A 59 -32.07 9.05 5.58
N HIS A 60 -32.38 7.76 5.62
CA HIS A 60 -33.68 7.21 5.29
C HIS A 60 -34.17 6.33 6.44
N GLU A 61 -35.43 6.49 6.80
CA GLU A 61 -36.09 5.79 7.92
C GLU A 61 -37.37 5.10 7.42
N ASP A 62 -37.55 3.85 7.85
CA ASP A 62 -38.80 3.12 7.76
C ASP A 62 -39.54 3.35 9.08
N THR A 63 -40.50 4.23 9.10
CA THR A 63 -41.12 4.72 10.37
C THR A 63 -42.21 3.83 10.91
N ASP A 64 -42.85 3.00 10.06
CA ASP A 64 -43.94 2.10 10.45
C ASP A 64 -43.58 0.60 10.40
N GLY A 65 -42.37 0.24 9.92
CA GLY A 65 -41.89 -1.13 9.92
C GLY A 65 -42.40 -1.99 8.76
N ASP A 66 -42.90 -1.37 7.72
CA ASP A 66 -43.41 -2.09 6.54
C ASP A 66 -42.30 -2.48 5.54
N GLY A 67 -41.07 -1.99 5.76
CA GLY A 67 -39.90 -2.22 4.94
C GLY A 67 -39.77 -1.28 3.76
N VAL A 68 -40.55 -0.20 3.75
CA VAL A 68 -40.42 0.94 2.85
C VAL A 68 -39.84 2.10 3.64
N TYR A 69 -38.88 2.79 3.05
CA TYR A 69 -38.29 3.97 3.69
C TYR A 69 -39.12 5.19 3.34
N ASP A 70 -39.88 5.70 4.28
CA ASP A 70 -40.88 6.74 4.10
C ASP A 70 -40.47 8.14 4.61
N LYS A 71 -39.43 8.23 5.41
CA LYS A 71 -38.83 9.51 5.84
C LYS A 71 -37.42 9.70 5.31
N HIS A 72 -37.15 10.85 4.71
CA HIS A 72 -35.89 11.17 4.04
C HIS A 72 -35.33 12.49 4.54
N THR A 73 -34.05 12.53 4.90
CA THR A 73 -33.34 13.72 5.37
C THR A 73 -31.94 13.77 4.75
N VAL A 74 -31.44 14.95 4.40
CA VAL A 74 -30.04 15.14 4.01
C VAL A 74 -29.23 15.31 5.28
N PHE A 75 -28.49 14.30 5.70
CA PHE A 75 -27.70 14.32 6.93
C PHE A 75 -26.48 15.22 6.82
N ALA A 76 -25.75 15.17 5.71
CA ALA A 76 -24.63 16.07 5.43
C ALA A 76 -24.59 16.37 3.93
N ASP A 77 -24.44 17.65 3.59
CA ASP A 77 -24.44 18.15 2.20
C ASP A 77 -23.12 18.85 1.87
N ASN A 78 -22.97 19.25 0.60
CA ASN A 78 -21.80 19.97 0.08
C ASN A 78 -20.48 19.21 0.32
N LEU A 79 -20.50 17.87 0.16
CA LEU A 79 -19.35 17.01 0.32
C LEU A 79 -18.64 16.78 -1.03
N VAL A 80 -17.33 16.52 -0.97
CA VAL A 80 -16.56 16.05 -2.12
C VAL A 80 -16.55 14.51 -2.11
N MET A 81 -17.51 13.90 -2.79
CA MET A 81 -17.63 12.45 -2.98
C MET A 81 -17.29 11.64 -1.70
N PRO A 82 -18.23 11.49 -0.77
CA PRO A 82 -17.99 10.81 0.50
C PRO A 82 -17.68 9.32 0.26
N ARG A 83 -16.63 8.82 0.91
CA ARG A 83 -16.13 7.44 0.81
C ARG A 83 -16.38 6.61 2.06
N ILE A 84 -16.58 7.27 3.17
CA ILE A 84 -16.95 6.68 4.45
C ILE A 84 -18.11 7.50 5.04
N ALA A 85 -19.13 6.79 5.49
CA ALA A 85 -20.16 7.27 6.40
C ALA A 85 -20.45 6.15 7.39
N TYR A 86 -19.82 6.16 8.57
CA TYR A 86 -19.89 5.06 9.51
C TYR A 86 -20.56 5.49 10.83
N PRO A 87 -21.73 4.93 11.17
CA PRO A 87 -22.46 5.28 12.38
C PRO A 87 -21.72 4.80 13.65
N LEU A 88 -21.36 5.72 14.53
CA LEU A 88 -20.78 5.42 15.84
C LEU A 88 -21.85 5.32 16.92
N GLN A 89 -22.66 6.37 17.04
CA GLN A 89 -23.70 6.54 18.05
C GLN A 89 -24.92 7.18 17.39
N ASP A 90 -25.98 7.40 18.15
CA ASP A 90 -27.17 8.09 17.67
C ASP A 90 -26.80 9.48 17.15
N GLY A 91 -27.18 9.77 15.90
CA GLY A 91 -26.85 11.03 15.26
C GLY A 91 -25.35 11.30 15.01
N VAL A 92 -24.45 10.31 15.19
CA VAL A 92 -23.00 10.52 15.06
C VAL A 92 -22.42 9.61 13.98
N LEU A 93 -21.84 10.23 12.92
CA LEU A 93 -21.14 9.52 11.85
C LEU A 93 -19.67 9.91 11.76
N LEU A 94 -18.82 8.93 11.44
CA LEU A 94 -17.49 9.17 10.91
C LEU A 94 -17.59 9.32 9.39
N VAL A 95 -17.02 10.38 8.85
CA VAL A 95 -17.07 10.73 7.42
C VAL A 95 -15.66 10.98 6.90
N LEU A 96 -15.37 10.40 5.73
CA LEU A 96 -14.18 10.68 4.95
C LEU A 96 -14.58 11.04 3.53
N GLU A 97 -14.01 12.12 3.02
CA GLU A 97 -14.24 12.62 1.65
C GLU A 97 -13.09 12.26 0.71
N THR A 98 -13.36 12.28 -0.58
CA THR A 98 -12.34 12.06 -1.63
C THR A 98 -11.24 13.11 -1.56
N ASP A 99 -10.01 12.71 -1.91
CA ASP A 99 -8.77 13.50 -1.88
C ASP A 99 -8.37 14.00 -0.49
N ASN A 100 -9.14 13.65 0.53
CA ASN A 100 -8.86 13.96 1.93
C ASN A 100 -8.55 12.67 2.69
N ARG A 101 -7.61 12.72 3.61
CA ARG A 101 -7.30 11.59 4.51
C ARG A 101 -7.68 11.88 5.96
N ASP A 102 -8.13 13.11 6.23
CA ASP A 102 -8.67 13.50 7.52
C ASP A 102 -10.09 12.94 7.65
N MET A 103 -10.32 12.15 8.69
CA MET A 103 -11.65 11.63 9.02
C MET A 103 -12.30 12.56 10.02
N TYR A 104 -13.53 12.98 9.74
CA TYR A 104 -14.30 13.87 10.59
C TYR A 104 -15.47 13.15 11.25
N LYS A 105 -15.80 13.60 12.44
CA LYS A 105 -17.02 13.22 13.15
C LYS A 105 -18.09 14.29 12.90
N TYR A 106 -19.18 13.89 12.26
CA TYR A 106 -20.37 14.69 12.05
C TYR A 106 -21.41 14.32 13.09
N THR A 107 -22.03 15.32 13.72
CA THR A 107 -23.00 15.09 14.81
C THR A 107 -24.25 15.90 14.55
N ASP A 108 -25.41 15.27 14.61
CA ASP A 108 -26.73 15.82 14.73
C ASP A 108 -26.99 16.05 16.22
N THR A 109 -26.96 17.29 16.69
CA THR A 109 -27.02 17.62 18.14
C THR A 109 -28.42 17.87 18.65
N ASP A 110 -29.39 18.19 17.79
CA ASP A 110 -30.78 18.47 18.14
C ASP A 110 -31.77 17.37 17.71
N GLY A 111 -31.32 16.37 16.97
CA GLY A 111 -32.09 15.18 16.61
C GLY A 111 -32.99 15.37 15.38
N ASP A 112 -32.80 16.43 14.59
CA ASP A 112 -33.59 16.69 13.39
C ASP A 112 -33.18 15.85 12.17
N GLY A 113 -32.03 15.16 12.25
CA GLY A 113 -31.49 14.32 11.22
C GLY A 113 -30.50 14.98 10.29
N VAL A 114 -30.10 16.20 10.61
CA VAL A 114 -29.07 16.98 9.90
C VAL A 114 -27.86 17.18 10.82
N ALA A 115 -26.67 16.96 10.32
CA ALA A 115 -25.46 17.21 11.10
C ALA A 115 -25.17 18.71 11.20
N ASP A 116 -25.15 19.23 12.42
CA ASP A 116 -24.89 20.63 12.72
C ASP A 116 -23.46 20.87 13.30
N LYS A 117 -22.74 19.79 13.63
CA LYS A 117 -21.39 19.86 14.18
C LYS A 117 -20.42 18.96 13.43
N LYS A 118 -19.25 19.52 13.05
CA LYS A 118 -18.15 18.79 12.39
C LYS A 118 -16.86 18.93 13.21
N GLU A 119 -16.26 17.81 13.62
CA GLU A 119 -15.04 17.77 14.42
C GLU A 119 -14.02 16.84 13.78
N LEU A 120 -12.73 17.15 13.83
CA LEU A 120 -11.67 16.27 13.39
C LEU A 120 -11.63 15.03 14.32
N PHE A 121 -11.81 13.84 13.76
CA PHE A 121 -11.69 12.57 14.47
C PHE A 121 -10.28 11.98 14.38
N TYR A 122 -9.71 11.98 13.17
CA TYR A 122 -8.38 11.46 12.92
C TYR A 122 -7.71 12.26 11.81
N ALA A 123 -6.52 12.80 12.08
CA ALA A 123 -5.72 13.49 11.08
C ALA A 123 -4.94 12.46 10.24
N GLY A 124 -5.29 12.36 8.99
CA GLY A 124 -4.55 11.56 8.01
C GLY A 124 -3.32 12.29 7.48
N ALA A 125 -2.48 11.60 6.73
CA ALA A 125 -1.29 12.19 6.12
C ALA A 125 -1.40 12.21 4.60
N GLY A 126 -1.17 13.39 4.00
CA GLY A 126 -1.13 13.58 2.55
C GLY A 126 -2.51 13.70 1.89
N ARG A 127 -2.49 13.94 0.57
CA ARG A 127 -3.66 13.95 -0.30
C ARG A 127 -3.46 12.97 -1.44
N VAL A 128 -4.52 12.33 -1.85
CA VAL A 128 -4.52 11.39 -2.97
C VAL A 128 -5.24 12.08 -4.12
N THR A 129 -4.71 12.00 -5.33
CA THR A 129 -5.35 12.57 -6.52
C THR A 129 -5.90 11.52 -7.46
N ASN A 130 -5.48 10.27 -7.30
CA ASN A 130 -6.12 9.15 -7.98
C ASN A 130 -7.47 8.86 -7.34
N MET A 131 -8.53 8.96 -8.12
CA MET A 131 -9.89 8.82 -7.62
C MET A 131 -10.24 7.39 -7.22
N GLU A 132 -9.58 6.39 -7.80
CA GLU A 132 -9.94 4.99 -7.59
C GLU A 132 -9.23 4.37 -6.38
N TRP A 133 -7.98 4.74 -6.12
CA TRP A 133 -7.14 4.13 -5.09
C TRP A 133 -7.03 5.02 -3.84
N GLN A 134 -8.14 5.11 -3.12
CA GLN A 134 -8.22 5.91 -1.90
C GLN A 134 -8.90 5.13 -0.78
N PRO A 135 -8.64 5.46 0.50
CA PRO A 135 -9.37 4.88 1.61
C PRO A 135 -10.88 5.03 1.44
N GLY A 136 -11.60 3.95 1.70
CA GLY A 136 -13.06 3.90 1.66
C GLY A 136 -13.57 2.75 2.51
N GLY A 137 -14.87 2.67 2.72
CA GLY A 137 -15.53 1.60 3.47
C GLY A 137 -14.91 1.33 4.84
N LEU A 138 -15.52 1.78 5.92
CA LEU A 138 -15.01 1.59 7.29
C LEU A 138 -15.74 0.41 7.96
N THR A 139 -14.99 -0.52 8.50
CA THR A 139 -15.51 -1.67 9.24
C THR A 139 -15.00 -1.64 10.68
N TRP A 140 -15.90 -1.60 11.67
CA TRP A 140 -15.58 -1.94 13.06
C TRP A 140 -15.53 -3.46 13.17
N ALA A 141 -14.33 -4.01 13.21
CA ALA A 141 -14.15 -5.45 13.21
C ALA A 141 -14.36 -6.07 14.60
N LEU A 142 -14.53 -7.39 14.63
CA LEU A 142 -14.74 -8.18 15.83
C LEU A 142 -13.66 -7.92 16.92
N ASP A 143 -12.42 -7.60 16.50
CA ASP A 143 -11.30 -7.29 17.39
C ASP A 143 -11.30 -5.85 17.94
N ASN A 144 -12.42 -5.13 17.79
CA ASN A 144 -12.63 -3.74 18.23
C ASN A 144 -11.70 -2.71 17.54
N TRP A 145 -11.15 -3.04 16.37
CA TRP A 145 -10.41 -2.14 15.54
C TRP A 145 -11.22 -1.72 14.31
N LEU A 146 -10.94 -0.52 13.80
CA LEU A 146 -11.51 0.05 12.60
C LEU A 146 -10.55 -0.19 11.43
N TYR A 147 -11.05 -0.81 10.38
CA TYR A 147 -10.32 -1.09 9.14
C TYR A 147 -10.96 -0.36 7.98
N MET A 148 -10.16 0.10 7.03
CA MET A 148 -10.60 0.72 5.78
C MET A 148 -9.73 0.23 4.61
N THR A 149 -10.16 0.48 3.39
CA THR A 149 -9.42 0.10 2.19
C THR A 149 -8.21 1.00 1.95
N TYR A 150 -7.25 0.54 1.16
CA TYR A 150 -6.01 1.28 0.80
C TYR A 150 -5.32 1.92 1.99
N ASN A 151 -5.14 1.13 3.05
CA ASN A 151 -4.68 1.66 4.32
C ASN A 151 -3.76 0.67 5.04
N PRO A 152 -2.49 1.04 5.38
CA PRO A 152 -1.54 0.15 6.04
C PRO A 152 -1.62 0.23 7.57
N TYR A 153 -2.73 0.65 8.14
CA TYR A 153 -2.94 0.73 9.57
C TYR A 153 -4.40 0.47 9.95
N ARG A 154 -4.64 0.21 11.22
CA ARG A 154 -5.96 0.13 11.84
C ARG A 154 -6.08 1.17 12.95
N LEU A 155 -7.30 1.63 13.21
CA LEU A 155 -7.61 2.60 14.23
C LEU A 155 -8.44 1.97 15.34
N ARG A 156 -8.33 2.47 16.57
CA ARG A 156 -9.16 2.02 17.68
C ARG A 156 -9.52 3.19 18.57
N ILE A 157 -10.78 3.25 19.02
CA ILE A 157 -11.22 4.21 20.01
C ILE A 157 -10.90 3.62 21.38
N ALA A 158 -10.01 4.27 22.12
CA ALA A 158 -9.68 3.88 23.49
C ALA A 158 -10.81 4.29 24.46
N PRO A 159 -10.89 3.70 25.67
CA PRO A 159 -11.91 4.05 26.67
C PRO A 159 -11.92 5.53 27.07
N ASP A 160 -10.81 6.24 26.94
CA ASP A 160 -10.68 7.69 27.18
C ASP A 160 -11.05 8.54 25.95
N GLY A 161 -11.55 7.93 24.88
CA GLY A 161 -11.96 8.59 23.65
C GLY A 161 -10.81 8.89 22.66
N LYS A 162 -9.55 8.61 23.01
CA LYS A 162 -8.42 8.81 22.11
C LYS A 162 -8.45 7.80 20.98
N VAL A 163 -8.03 8.23 19.80
CA VAL A 163 -7.84 7.36 18.65
C VAL A 163 -6.42 6.79 18.67
N LEU A 164 -6.32 5.48 18.80
CA LEU A 164 -5.08 4.73 18.72
C LEU A 164 -4.85 4.31 17.26
N ARG A 165 -3.60 4.26 16.82
CA ARG A 165 -3.19 3.75 15.52
C ARG A 165 -2.21 2.61 15.70
N GLU A 166 -2.38 1.55 14.92
CA GLU A 166 -1.45 0.42 14.84
C GLU A 166 -1.19 0.07 13.37
N GLU A 167 0.07 -0.09 13.01
CA GLU A 167 0.45 -0.42 11.64
C GLU A 167 0.04 -1.85 11.27
N THR A 168 -0.39 -2.03 10.02
CA THR A 168 -0.65 -3.32 9.38
C THR A 168 0.12 -3.41 8.07
N GLU A 169 0.00 -4.52 7.36
CA GLU A 169 0.39 -4.53 5.95
C GLU A 169 -0.64 -3.74 5.11
N PRO A 170 -0.22 -3.23 3.94
CA PRO A 170 -1.14 -2.63 2.98
C PRO A 170 -2.20 -3.65 2.55
N ASN A 171 -3.44 -3.21 2.43
CA ASN A 171 -4.57 -4.10 2.11
C ASN A 171 -5.12 -3.84 0.73
N GLY A 172 -4.99 -2.96 -0.04
CA GLY A 172 -5.77 -2.72 -1.26
C GLY A 172 -7.26 -2.62 -0.95
N GLY A 173 -8.07 -2.81 -1.92
CA GLY A 173 -9.52 -2.84 -1.83
C GLY A 173 -10.21 -1.61 -2.41
N GLN A 174 -11.30 -1.82 -3.18
CA GLN A 174 -12.07 -0.71 -3.76
C GLN A 174 -13.41 -0.57 -3.08
N TRP A 175 -13.59 0.63 -2.57
CA TRP A 175 -14.73 1.34 -2.04
C TRP A 175 -15.32 0.75 -0.77
N TRP A 176 -15.14 -0.54 -0.43
CA TRP A 176 -15.76 -1.18 0.72
C TRP A 176 -14.90 -2.27 1.33
N SER A 177 -15.14 -2.59 2.60
CA SER A 177 -14.54 -3.71 3.33
C SER A 177 -15.62 -4.44 4.12
N ALA A 178 -15.43 -5.73 4.33
CA ALA A 178 -16.33 -6.57 5.11
C ALA A 178 -15.56 -7.39 6.15
N GLN A 179 -16.26 -8.07 7.05
CA GLN A 179 -15.69 -9.07 7.95
C GLN A 179 -16.53 -10.35 7.96
N ASP A 180 -15.87 -11.48 8.24
CA ASP A 180 -16.58 -12.72 8.56
C ASP A 180 -16.92 -12.83 10.06
N ASP A 181 -17.65 -13.87 10.43
CA ASP A 181 -18.07 -14.12 11.82
C ASP A 181 -16.91 -14.39 12.80
N TYR A 182 -15.69 -14.51 12.30
CA TYR A 182 -14.48 -14.78 13.07
C TYR A 182 -13.48 -13.61 13.07
N GLY A 183 -13.89 -12.46 12.49
CA GLY A 183 -13.13 -11.22 12.51
C GLY A 183 -11.95 -11.20 11.57
N LYS A 184 -11.98 -11.96 10.47
CA LYS A 184 -11.12 -11.72 9.33
C LYS A 184 -11.78 -10.66 8.45
N THR A 185 -11.05 -9.62 8.11
CA THR A 185 -11.47 -8.58 7.18
C THR A 185 -11.20 -9.00 5.74
N TRP A 186 -12.08 -8.61 4.82
CA TRP A 186 -12.07 -8.98 3.42
C TRP A 186 -12.08 -7.73 2.55
N TRP A 187 -11.30 -7.79 1.48
CA TRP A 187 -11.15 -6.71 0.50
C TRP A 187 -11.18 -7.27 -0.92
N VAL A 188 -11.60 -6.44 -1.86
CA VAL A 188 -11.52 -6.72 -3.29
C VAL A 188 -10.77 -5.57 -3.96
N ASP A 189 -9.79 -5.89 -4.79
CA ASP A 189 -9.02 -4.90 -5.54
C ASP A 189 -9.43 -4.95 -7.01
N GLY A 190 -9.99 -3.85 -7.51
CA GLY A 190 -10.37 -3.70 -8.90
C GLY A 190 -9.31 -2.99 -9.74
N GLY A 191 -8.55 -2.11 -9.13
CA GLY A 191 -7.55 -1.31 -9.83
C GLY A 191 -6.35 -2.11 -10.31
N GLY A 192 -6.07 -3.23 -9.68
CA GLY A 192 -4.99 -4.16 -10.07
C GLY A 192 -5.44 -5.32 -10.94
N GLU A 193 -6.73 -5.38 -11.30
CA GLU A 193 -7.31 -6.49 -12.06
C GLU A 193 -7.18 -7.85 -11.32
N ILE A 194 -7.09 -7.80 -9.97
CA ILE A 194 -6.73 -8.93 -9.12
C ILE A 194 -7.97 -9.60 -8.50
N GLY A 195 -8.99 -8.82 -8.15
CA GLY A 195 -10.15 -9.30 -7.39
C GLY A 195 -9.89 -9.36 -5.87
N PRO A 196 -10.43 -10.35 -5.13
CA PRO A 196 -10.23 -10.46 -3.69
C PRO A 196 -8.76 -10.63 -3.29
N VAL A 197 -8.33 -9.91 -2.24
CA VAL A 197 -6.93 -9.87 -1.78
C VAL A 197 -6.81 -10.21 -0.30
N ASN A 198 -5.60 -10.57 0.14
CA ASN A 198 -5.27 -10.84 1.55
C ASN A 198 -6.15 -11.90 2.23
N ILE A 199 -6.50 -12.97 1.49
CA ILE A 199 -7.51 -13.94 1.90
C ILE A 199 -7.00 -15.02 2.88
N GLN A 200 -5.68 -15.17 3.10
CA GLN A 200 -5.14 -16.27 3.89
C GLN A 200 -5.20 -16.03 5.41
N ALA A 201 -4.98 -14.81 5.87
CA ALA A 201 -4.97 -14.46 7.29
C ALA A 201 -5.53 -13.04 7.51
N PRO A 202 -5.97 -12.70 8.74
CA PRO A 202 -6.29 -11.31 9.06
C PRO A 202 -5.07 -10.41 8.85
N ILE A 203 -5.28 -9.26 8.17
CA ILE A 203 -4.20 -8.36 7.72
C ILE A 203 -3.30 -7.84 8.84
N ALA A 204 -3.79 -7.82 10.07
CA ALA A 204 -3.01 -7.43 11.24
C ALA A 204 -1.78 -8.31 11.47
N TYR A 205 -1.75 -9.53 10.94
CA TYR A 205 -0.63 -10.47 11.05
C TYR A 205 0.30 -10.44 9.84
N GLY A 206 -0.10 -9.79 8.77
CA GLY A 206 0.63 -9.73 7.51
C GLY A 206 -0.24 -10.09 6.31
N ALA A 207 0.30 -9.90 5.10
CA ALA A 207 -0.31 -10.36 3.86
C ALA A 207 0.36 -11.67 3.42
N PHE A 208 -0.45 -12.70 3.23
CA PHE A 208 -0.01 -14.04 2.82
C PHE A 208 -0.74 -14.45 1.56
N ASN A 209 -0.01 -15.04 0.61
CA ASN A 209 -0.58 -15.55 -0.63
C ASN A 209 -0.06 -16.97 -0.92
N VAL A 210 -0.90 -17.76 -1.58
CA VAL A 210 -0.53 -19.05 -2.14
C VAL A 210 -0.91 -19.09 -3.62
N ALA A 211 -0.28 -19.97 -4.38
CA ALA A 211 -0.44 -20.02 -5.83
C ALA A 211 -1.90 -20.32 -6.27
N ASP A 212 -2.66 -20.97 -5.43
CA ASP A 212 -4.03 -21.42 -5.67
C ASP A 212 -5.06 -20.71 -4.74
N ASN A 213 -4.84 -19.44 -4.43
CA ASN A 213 -5.83 -18.59 -3.75
C ASN A 213 -7.21 -18.67 -4.42
N PHE A 214 -7.23 -18.91 -5.72
CA PHE A 214 -8.43 -19.02 -6.54
C PHE A 214 -8.47 -20.35 -7.27
N GLU A 215 -9.66 -20.87 -7.50
CA GLU A 215 -9.82 -21.97 -8.46
C GLU A 215 -9.48 -21.51 -9.88
N PRO A 216 -9.16 -22.42 -10.82
CA PRO A 216 -8.98 -22.06 -12.23
C PRO A 216 -10.18 -21.30 -12.78
N ASP A 217 -9.93 -20.26 -13.59
CA ASP A 217 -10.94 -19.38 -14.20
C ASP A 217 -11.76 -18.52 -13.22
N PHE A 218 -11.42 -18.49 -11.92
CA PHE A 218 -12.13 -17.66 -10.94
C PHE A 218 -12.15 -16.17 -11.32
N GLN A 219 -11.08 -15.67 -11.93
CA GLN A 219 -10.94 -14.25 -12.29
C GLN A 219 -11.66 -13.89 -13.60
N VAL A 220 -12.24 -14.86 -14.31
CA VAL A 220 -13.04 -14.63 -15.52
C VAL A 220 -14.47 -14.31 -15.15
N PRO A 221 -15.01 -13.12 -15.49
CA PRO A 221 -16.41 -12.80 -15.28
C PRO A 221 -17.32 -13.46 -16.34
N TYR A 222 -18.54 -13.75 -15.98
CA TYR A 222 -19.54 -14.37 -16.86
C TYR A 222 -20.79 -13.46 -17.01
N PRO A 223 -20.65 -12.28 -17.65
CA PRO A 223 -21.77 -11.37 -17.87
C PRO A 223 -22.77 -11.93 -18.88
N VAL A 224 -23.86 -11.20 -19.12
CA VAL A 224 -24.75 -11.49 -20.26
C VAL A 224 -24.02 -11.08 -21.55
N PRO A 225 -23.92 -11.99 -22.58
CA PRO A 225 -23.32 -11.63 -23.86
C PRO A 225 -24.04 -10.48 -24.57
N GLY A 226 -23.32 -9.70 -25.36
CA GLY A 226 -23.89 -8.63 -26.19
C GLY A 226 -24.01 -7.26 -25.50
N GLY A 227 -23.44 -7.08 -24.31
CA GLY A 227 -23.39 -5.79 -23.62
C GLY A 227 -22.49 -4.75 -24.30
N ILE A 228 -22.59 -3.49 -23.88
CA ILE A 228 -21.73 -2.40 -24.35
C ILE A 228 -20.29 -2.69 -23.91
N ALA A 229 -19.35 -2.60 -24.85
CA ALA A 229 -17.93 -2.77 -24.61
C ALA A 229 -17.31 -1.44 -24.12
N ASP A 230 -17.68 -0.98 -22.95
CA ASP A 230 -17.36 0.33 -22.39
C ASP A 230 -16.24 0.30 -21.33
N MET A 231 -15.24 -0.51 -21.56
CA MET A 231 -14.04 -0.58 -20.72
C MET A 231 -12.82 -0.01 -21.43
N GLN A 232 -11.91 0.59 -20.71
CA GLN A 232 -10.61 1.03 -21.21
C GLN A 232 -9.81 -0.11 -21.83
N GLY A 233 -8.89 0.22 -22.73
CA GLY A 233 -7.99 -0.75 -23.35
C GLY A 233 -8.60 -1.55 -24.52
N GLY A 234 -9.91 -1.53 -24.69
CA GLY A 234 -10.60 -2.06 -25.86
C GLY A 234 -10.51 -3.57 -26.06
N MET A 235 -10.89 -4.01 -27.26
CA MET A 235 -11.19 -5.40 -27.60
C MET A 235 -10.02 -6.37 -27.41
N ASN A 236 -8.86 -6.09 -27.82
CA ASN A 236 -7.77 -7.08 -27.82
C ASN A 236 -7.00 -7.16 -26.50
N ARG A 237 -7.37 -6.37 -25.51
CA ARG A 237 -6.64 -6.31 -24.24
C ARG A 237 -7.46 -6.89 -23.09
N VAL A 238 -8.66 -6.39 -22.90
CA VAL A 238 -9.51 -6.72 -21.75
C VAL A 238 -10.84 -7.37 -22.16
N ARG A 239 -11.06 -7.57 -23.47
CA ARG A 239 -12.31 -8.08 -24.01
C ARG A 239 -12.12 -9.31 -24.87
N LEU A 240 -13.07 -10.24 -24.72
CA LEU A 240 -13.26 -11.37 -25.61
C LEU A 240 -13.86 -10.89 -26.96
N PRO A 241 -13.84 -11.75 -28.00
CA PRO A 241 -14.41 -11.40 -29.31
C PRO A 241 -15.90 -11.03 -29.30
N ASP A 242 -16.66 -11.51 -28.33
CA ASP A 242 -18.08 -11.18 -28.10
C ASP A 242 -18.27 -9.83 -27.37
N GLY A 243 -17.19 -9.12 -27.01
CA GLY A 243 -17.21 -7.84 -26.33
C GLY A 243 -17.26 -7.93 -24.81
N THR A 244 -17.38 -9.12 -24.23
CA THR A 244 -17.39 -9.31 -22.77
C THR A 244 -15.98 -9.21 -22.18
N LEU A 245 -15.87 -8.97 -20.85
CA LEU A 245 -14.58 -8.90 -20.17
C LEU A 245 -13.92 -10.29 -20.11
N ASN A 246 -12.59 -10.34 -20.27
CA ASN A 246 -11.81 -11.56 -20.11
C ASN A 246 -11.32 -11.78 -18.67
N HIS A 247 -11.39 -10.76 -17.82
CA HIS A 247 -11.06 -10.79 -16.40
C HIS A 247 -11.72 -9.62 -15.67
N PHE A 248 -11.70 -9.61 -14.33
CA PHE A 248 -12.22 -8.48 -13.55
C PHE A 248 -11.37 -7.24 -13.78
N THR A 249 -12.01 -6.08 -13.91
CA THR A 249 -11.34 -4.80 -14.20
C THR A 249 -11.73 -3.68 -13.25
N ALA A 250 -12.89 -3.81 -12.59
CA ALA A 250 -13.44 -2.81 -11.68
C ALA A 250 -14.13 -3.47 -10.48
N ALA A 251 -13.64 -4.64 -10.05
CA ALA A 251 -14.21 -5.35 -8.92
C ALA A 251 -14.27 -4.44 -7.69
N SER A 252 -15.45 -4.33 -7.06
CA SER A 252 -15.70 -3.37 -5.98
C SER A 252 -16.73 -3.89 -4.98
N GLY A 253 -16.84 -3.23 -3.83
CA GLY A 253 -17.86 -3.48 -2.83
C GLY A 253 -17.97 -4.95 -2.42
N VAL A 254 -17.29 -5.32 -1.35
CA VAL A 254 -17.23 -6.70 -0.85
C VAL A 254 -18.12 -6.89 0.36
N GLU A 255 -18.79 -8.06 0.47
CA GLU A 255 -19.54 -8.45 1.66
C GLU A 255 -19.43 -9.95 1.93
N ILE A 256 -19.43 -10.35 3.18
CA ILE A 256 -19.64 -11.75 3.62
C ILE A 256 -21.08 -11.87 4.08
N TYR A 257 -21.87 -12.76 3.47
CA TYR A 257 -23.25 -12.93 3.89
C TYR A 257 -23.32 -13.54 5.29
N ARG A 258 -23.87 -12.78 6.22
CA ARG A 258 -24.05 -13.13 7.64
C ARG A 258 -25.49 -12.88 8.12
N GLY A 259 -26.40 -12.69 7.16
CA GLY A 259 -27.84 -12.56 7.38
C GLY A 259 -28.53 -13.90 7.66
N ASP A 260 -29.83 -13.87 7.85
CA ASP A 260 -30.65 -15.07 8.15
C ASP A 260 -31.91 -15.20 7.28
N ARG A 261 -32.04 -14.36 6.25
CA ARG A 261 -33.19 -14.33 5.34
C ARG A 261 -32.87 -14.72 3.89
N LEU A 262 -31.75 -15.38 3.69
CA LEU A 262 -31.39 -16.04 2.44
C LEU A 262 -30.97 -17.50 2.75
N PRO A 263 -30.87 -18.38 1.73
CA PRO A 263 -30.54 -19.80 1.93
C PRO A 263 -29.31 -20.02 2.79
N LYS A 264 -29.39 -21.01 3.68
CA LYS A 264 -28.31 -21.30 4.66
C LYS A 264 -26.96 -21.62 4.03
N ASP A 265 -26.96 -22.15 2.80
CA ASP A 265 -25.73 -22.44 2.05
C ASP A 265 -24.98 -21.18 1.58
N MET A 266 -25.58 -20.00 1.78
CA MET A 266 -24.95 -18.70 1.51
C MET A 266 -24.17 -18.15 2.73
N LEU A 267 -24.44 -18.66 3.93
CA LEU A 267 -23.78 -18.18 5.14
C LEU A 267 -22.28 -18.33 5.04
N GLY A 268 -21.55 -17.22 5.22
CA GLY A 268 -20.11 -17.15 5.14
C GLY A 268 -19.54 -17.05 3.73
N ASP A 269 -20.38 -17.02 2.69
CA ASP A 269 -19.92 -16.79 1.31
C ASP A 269 -19.56 -15.32 1.08
N LEU A 270 -18.58 -15.11 0.24
CA LEU A 270 -18.15 -13.79 -0.19
C LEU A 270 -18.95 -13.32 -1.41
N PHE A 271 -19.37 -12.06 -1.38
CA PHE A 271 -20.00 -11.37 -2.50
C PHE A 271 -19.15 -10.16 -2.90
N PHE A 272 -19.04 -9.91 -4.19
CA PHE A 272 -18.44 -8.69 -4.72
C PHE A 272 -18.98 -8.33 -6.09
N ASN A 273 -18.86 -7.08 -6.46
CA ASN A 273 -19.46 -6.49 -7.64
C ASN A 273 -18.42 -6.27 -8.73
N GLU A 274 -18.86 -6.28 -9.98
CA GLU A 274 -18.07 -5.84 -11.16
C GLU A 274 -18.97 -4.95 -12.01
N PRO A 275 -18.91 -3.62 -11.80
CA PRO A 275 -19.86 -2.70 -12.43
C PRO A 275 -19.70 -2.58 -13.95
N VAL A 276 -18.50 -2.83 -14.50
CA VAL A 276 -18.30 -2.82 -15.96
C VAL A 276 -18.92 -4.05 -16.61
N ALA A 277 -18.79 -5.21 -15.98
CA ALA A 277 -19.43 -6.45 -16.42
C ALA A 277 -20.91 -6.54 -16.07
N ARG A 278 -21.41 -5.65 -15.20
CA ARG A 278 -22.80 -5.64 -14.74
C ARG A 278 -23.21 -6.92 -14.02
N ILE A 279 -22.34 -7.36 -13.10
CA ILE A 279 -22.50 -8.61 -12.37
C ILE A 279 -22.24 -8.44 -10.88
N VAL A 280 -22.81 -9.37 -10.09
CA VAL A 280 -22.41 -9.66 -8.71
C VAL A 280 -21.95 -11.11 -8.64
N ARG A 281 -20.74 -11.36 -8.17
CA ARG A 281 -20.24 -12.71 -7.93
C ARG A 281 -20.52 -13.16 -6.52
N ARG A 282 -20.94 -14.40 -6.35
CA ARG A 282 -20.93 -15.15 -5.10
C ARG A 282 -19.76 -16.14 -5.14
N ALA A 283 -18.86 -16.05 -4.18
CA ALA A 283 -17.71 -16.93 -4.07
C ALA A 283 -17.79 -17.76 -2.79
N LYS A 284 -17.60 -19.07 -2.93
CA LYS A 284 -17.44 -20.00 -1.81
C LYS A 284 -16.06 -19.81 -1.20
N ILE A 285 -16.00 -19.72 0.13
CA ILE A 285 -14.75 -19.71 0.89
C ILE A 285 -14.48 -21.15 1.34
N VAL A 286 -13.48 -21.80 0.74
CA VAL A 286 -13.10 -23.18 1.03
C VAL A 286 -11.77 -23.19 1.78
N VAL A 287 -11.74 -23.80 2.97
CA VAL A 287 -10.52 -23.95 3.77
C VAL A 287 -10.09 -25.42 3.75
N THR A 288 -8.87 -25.66 3.30
CA THR A 288 -8.26 -26.99 3.26
C THR A 288 -6.85 -26.91 3.81
N ASP A 289 -6.50 -27.76 4.76
CA ASP A 289 -5.16 -27.78 5.39
C ASP A 289 -4.69 -26.41 5.91
N GLY A 290 -5.62 -25.58 6.39
CA GLY A 290 -5.35 -24.25 6.91
C GLY A 290 -5.18 -23.15 5.83
N LEU A 291 -5.36 -23.47 4.54
CA LEU A 291 -5.32 -22.51 3.44
C LEU A 291 -6.71 -22.22 2.89
N THR A 292 -6.96 -20.97 2.57
CA THR A 292 -8.20 -20.47 1.98
C THR A 292 -8.10 -20.45 0.46
N GLN A 293 -9.11 -20.98 -0.21
CA GLN A 293 -9.32 -20.88 -1.66
C GLN A 293 -10.72 -20.31 -1.94
N LEU A 294 -10.82 -19.39 -2.89
CA LEU A 294 -12.10 -18.89 -3.39
C LEU A 294 -12.53 -19.66 -4.63
N ARG A 295 -13.81 -20.02 -4.66
CA ARG A 295 -14.44 -20.72 -5.78
C ARG A 295 -15.74 -20.02 -6.19
N ASN A 296 -16.01 -19.89 -7.49
CA ASN A 296 -17.27 -19.36 -7.97
C ASN A 296 -18.42 -20.33 -7.59
N ALA A 297 -19.42 -19.81 -6.89
CA ALA A 297 -20.57 -20.61 -6.48
C ALA A 297 -21.44 -21.09 -7.68
N TYR A 298 -21.32 -20.43 -8.82
CA TYR A 298 -22.12 -20.71 -10.03
C TYR A 298 -21.18 -20.93 -11.22
N PRO A 299 -20.70 -22.16 -11.49
CA PRO A 299 -19.74 -22.43 -12.56
C PRO A 299 -20.18 -21.82 -13.91
N LYS A 300 -19.32 -20.98 -14.50
CA LYS A 300 -19.58 -20.23 -15.75
C LYS A 300 -20.84 -19.36 -15.71
N SER A 301 -21.20 -18.85 -14.54
CA SER A 301 -22.32 -17.93 -14.32
C SER A 301 -22.02 -17.02 -13.14
N GLU A 302 -22.96 -16.10 -12.84
CA GLU A 302 -22.86 -15.18 -11.73
C GLU A 302 -24.14 -15.18 -10.89
N PHE A 303 -24.07 -14.65 -9.67
CA PHE A 303 -25.23 -14.52 -8.79
C PHE A 303 -26.24 -13.52 -9.32
N VAL A 304 -25.78 -12.33 -9.73
CA VAL A 304 -26.64 -11.34 -10.42
C VAL A 304 -25.98 -11.01 -11.74
N ARG A 305 -26.77 -10.98 -12.80
CA ARG A 305 -26.40 -10.49 -14.14
C ARG A 305 -27.48 -9.56 -14.65
N SER A 306 -27.10 -8.51 -15.38
CA SER A 306 -28.08 -7.61 -15.98
C SER A 306 -27.80 -7.37 -17.47
N THR A 307 -28.87 -7.23 -18.25
CA THR A 307 -28.83 -6.75 -19.63
C THR A 307 -28.95 -5.24 -19.73
N ASP A 308 -29.19 -4.56 -18.60
CA ASP A 308 -29.31 -3.10 -18.55
C ASP A 308 -27.93 -2.45 -18.65
N PRO A 309 -27.65 -1.63 -19.67
CA PRO A 309 -26.34 -1.01 -19.85
C PRO A 309 -25.96 0.00 -18.75
N LEU A 310 -26.94 0.52 -18.02
CA LEU A 310 -26.73 1.50 -16.95
C LEU A 310 -26.59 0.85 -15.56
N PHE A 311 -26.88 -0.44 -15.42
CA PHE A 311 -26.69 -1.17 -14.17
C PHE A 311 -25.23 -1.19 -13.77
N ARG A 312 -24.91 -0.51 -12.65
CA ARG A 312 -23.54 -0.37 -12.10
C ARG A 312 -23.51 -0.78 -10.64
N PRO A 313 -23.51 -2.09 -10.35
CA PRO A 313 -23.45 -2.56 -8.98
C PRO A 313 -22.06 -2.23 -8.39
N VAL A 314 -22.02 -1.34 -7.40
CA VAL A 314 -20.76 -0.84 -6.82
C VAL A 314 -20.54 -1.27 -5.37
N CYS A 315 -21.61 -1.60 -4.65
CA CYS A 315 -21.53 -2.07 -3.26
C CYS A 315 -22.67 -3.05 -2.95
N ILE A 316 -22.42 -3.99 -2.03
CA ILE A 316 -23.43 -4.91 -1.50
C ILE A 316 -23.21 -5.05 0.01
N VAL A 317 -24.29 -5.06 0.81
CA VAL A 317 -24.18 -5.09 2.27
C VAL A 317 -25.25 -5.99 2.91
N ASN A 318 -24.93 -6.56 4.07
CA ASN A 318 -25.92 -7.20 4.95
C ASN A 318 -26.81 -6.15 5.59
N ALA A 319 -28.12 -6.33 5.48
CA ALA A 319 -29.09 -5.41 6.07
C ALA A 319 -29.59 -5.90 7.45
N PRO A 320 -30.13 -5.00 8.30
CA PRO A 320 -30.75 -5.37 9.56
C PRO A 320 -31.88 -6.39 9.40
N ASP A 321 -32.59 -6.38 8.26
CA ASP A 321 -33.67 -7.30 7.92
C ASP A 321 -33.22 -8.71 7.50
N GLY A 322 -31.91 -9.00 7.56
CA GLY A 322 -31.32 -10.30 7.26
C GLY A 322 -31.13 -10.62 5.77
N THR A 323 -31.44 -9.68 4.88
CA THR A 323 -31.27 -9.78 3.43
C THR A 323 -29.98 -9.09 2.95
N LEU A 324 -29.72 -9.04 1.64
CA LEU A 324 -28.65 -8.27 1.02
C LEU A 324 -29.22 -7.06 0.28
N TYR A 325 -28.58 -5.91 0.50
CA TYR A 325 -28.86 -4.68 -0.25
C TYR A 325 -27.73 -4.41 -1.23
N LEU A 326 -28.08 -4.08 -2.48
CA LEU A 326 -27.17 -3.86 -3.60
C LEU A 326 -27.30 -2.41 -4.08
N MET A 327 -26.21 -1.65 -4.05
CA MET A 327 -26.14 -0.28 -4.54
C MET A 327 -25.80 -0.28 -6.02
N ASP A 328 -26.66 0.34 -6.79
CA ASP A 328 -26.57 0.53 -8.22
C ASP A 328 -26.48 2.02 -8.52
N MET A 329 -25.28 2.47 -8.88
CA MET A 329 -25.06 3.86 -9.26
C MET A 329 -25.94 4.30 -10.41
N TYR A 330 -26.29 3.36 -11.28
CA TYR A 330 -27.15 3.53 -12.43
C TYR A 330 -26.71 4.70 -13.32
N THR A 331 -25.46 4.64 -13.77
CA THR A 331 -24.81 5.71 -14.52
C THR A 331 -24.18 5.18 -15.81
N GLY A 332 -24.01 6.05 -16.79
CA GLY A 332 -23.40 5.68 -18.07
C GLY A 332 -21.88 5.48 -17.95
N ILE A 333 -21.18 6.36 -17.24
CA ILE A 333 -19.72 6.31 -17.09
C ILE A 333 -19.38 5.83 -15.69
N ILE A 334 -18.66 4.72 -15.59
CA ILE A 334 -18.22 4.14 -14.30
C ILE A 334 -16.70 4.27 -14.09
N GLN A 335 -15.94 4.70 -15.07
CA GLN A 335 -14.49 4.84 -14.99
C GLN A 335 -14.08 6.30 -14.92
N ASP A 336 -13.07 6.59 -14.10
CA ASP A 336 -12.56 7.96 -13.91
C ASP A 336 -12.02 8.57 -15.22
N ALA A 337 -12.05 9.89 -15.31
CA ALA A 337 -11.67 10.71 -16.47
C ALA A 337 -10.30 10.35 -17.06
N GLN A 338 -9.34 9.93 -16.22
CA GLN A 338 -8.03 9.48 -16.69
C GLN A 338 -8.09 8.32 -17.69
N PHE A 339 -9.16 7.52 -17.68
CA PHE A 339 -9.38 6.41 -18.59
C PHE A 339 -10.25 6.79 -19.79
N VAL A 340 -10.93 7.93 -19.72
CA VAL A 340 -11.87 8.43 -20.74
C VAL A 340 -11.25 9.55 -21.59
N GLY A 341 -9.93 9.66 -21.62
CA GLY A 341 -9.20 10.73 -22.33
C GLY A 341 -9.59 10.82 -23.82
N ALA A 342 -9.49 12.04 -24.38
CA ALA A 342 -9.82 12.32 -25.78
C ALA A 342 -9.10 11.37 -26.75
N GLY A 343 -9.82 10.82 -27.73
CA GLY A 343 -9.29 9.86 -28.70
C GLY A 343 -9.09 8.42 -28.17
N SER A 344 -9.32 8.14 -26.90
CA SER A 344 -9.25 6.78 -26.34
C SER A 344 -10.37 5.89 -26.90
N TYR A 345 -10.20 4.57 -26.76
CA TYR A 345 -11.25 3.62 -27.09
C TYR A 345 -12.52 3.88 -26.28
N LEU A 346 -12.38 4.09 -24.98
CA LEU A 346 -13.51 4.32 -24.10
C LEU A 346 -14.23 5.61 -24.41
N ARG A 347 -13.53 6.73 -24.69
CA ARG A 347 -14.14 8.00 -25.12
C ARG A 347 -15.05 7.80 -26.33
N ARG A 348 -14.59 7.07 -27.35
CA ARG A 348 -15.41 6.79 -28.54
C ARG A 348 -16.68 5.97 -28.20
N LYS A 349 -16.61 5.08 -27.19
CA LYS A 349 -17.79 4.34 -26.74
C LYS A 349 -18.75 5.21 -25.93
N VAL A 350 -18.23 6.08 -25.09
CA VAL A 350 -19.04 7.08 -24.36
C VAL A 350 -19.79 7.97 -25.35
N GLU A 351 -19.11 8.52 -26.34
CA GLU A 351 -19.70 9.38 -27.38
C GLU A 351 -20.69 8.60 -28.25
N GLN A 352 -20.36 7.36 -28.66
CA GLN A 352 -21.21 6.52 -29.52
C GLN A 352 -22.54 6.19 -28.88
N TYR A 353 -22.57 5.96 -27.56
CA TYR A 353 -23.76 5.54 -26.83
C TYR A 353 -24.35 6.65 -25.95
N GLU A 354 -23.83 7.88 -26.05
CA GLU A 354 -24.23 9.04 -25.25
C GLU A 354 -24.23 8.75 -23.74
N LEU A 355 -23.23 8.00 -23.27
CA LEU A 355 -23.15 7.56 -21.87
C LEU A 355 -22.89 8.73 -20.91
N ASP A 356 -22.27 9.80 -21.37
CA ASP A 356 -22.06 11.06 -20.65
C ASP A 356 -23.35 11.86 -20.36
N LYS A 357 -24.46 11.46 -20.99
CA LYS A 357 -25.78 12.06 -20.73
C LYS A 357 -26.63 11.22 -19.75
N GLN A 358 -26.11 10.08 -19.32
CA GLN A 358 -26.79 9.11 -18.49
C GLN A 358 -26.25 9.15 -17.06
N HIS A 359 -26.73 10.08 -16.25
CA HIS A 359 -26.28 10.33 -14.88
C HIS A 359 -27.40 10.94 -14.01
N ASN A 360 -27.16 11.17 -12.71
CA ASN A 360 -28.10 11.70 -11.72
C ASN A 360 -29.28 10.75 -11.40
N TRP A 361 -29.11 9.48 -11.64
CA TRP A 361 -30.03 8.43 -11.22
C TRP A 361 -29.41 7.57 -10.12
N GLY A 362 -30.13 6.60 -9.63
CA GLY A 362 -29.59 5.67 -8.64
C GLY A 362 -30.64 4.74 -8.09
N ARG A 363 -30.19 3.57 -7.67
CA ARG A 363 -31.10 2.55 -7.09
C ARG A 363 -30.41 1.81 -5.95
N ILE A 364 -31.19 1.46 -4.95
CA ILE A 364 -30.81 0.47 -3.96
C ILE A 364 -31.79 -0.68 -4.09
N TRP A 365 -31.23 -1.85 -4.36
CA TRP A 365 -32.00 -3.08 -4.55
C TRP A 365 -31.94 -3.95 -3.30
N ARG A 366 -33.06 -4.60 -2.95
CA ARG A 366 -33.11 -5.68 -1.94
C ARG A 366 -33.16 -7.02 -2.65
N ILE A 367 -32.29 -7.94 -2.24
CA ILE A 367 -32.27 -9.33 -2.72
C ILE A 367 -32.95 -10.21 -1.68
N THR A 368 -33.98 -10.90 -2.06
CA THR A 368 -34.80 -11.80 -1.22
C THR A 368 -34.86 -13.21 -1.80
N TYR A 369 -35.30 -14.16 -1.01
CA TYR A 369 -35.50 -15.55 -1.45
C TYR A 369 -36.93 -16.02 -1.18
N GLU A 370 -37.49 -16.79 -2.09
CA GLU A 370 -38.86 -17.28 -1.99
C GLU A 370 -39.06 -18.09 -0.71
N GLY A 371 -40.11 -17.74 0.06
CA GLY A 371 -40.41 -18.37 1.33
C GLY A 371 -39.55 -17.93 2.52
N MET A 372 -38.68 -16.93 2.33
CA MET A 372 -37.86 -16.34 3.41
C MET A 372 -38.12 -14.82 3.44
N GLU A 373 -39.13 -14.40 4.18
CA GLU A 373 -39.50 -12.99 4.29
C GLU A 373 -38.43 -12.21 5.11
N PRO A 374 -38.16 -10.94 4.73
CA PRO A 374 -37.29 -10.04 5.52
C PRO A 374 -37.78 -9.90 6.96
N ASP A 375 -36.86 -9.72 7.89
CA ASP A 375 -37.18 -9.45 9.30
C ASP A 375 -37.75 -8.02 9.42
N ARG A 376 -38.96 -7.88 9.89
CA ARG A 376 -39.62 -6.57 10.04
C ARG A 376 -39.43 -5.94 11.42
N ARG A 377 -38.64 -6.55 12.32
CA ARG A 377 -38.36 -5.96 13.61
C ARG A 377 -37.54 -4.69 13.46
N GLN A 378 -38.05 -3.60 14.00
CA GLN A 378 -37.35 -2.32 14.03
C GLN A 378 -36.26 -2.35 15.11
N PRO A 379 -34.97 -2.19 14.79
CA PRO A 379 -33.92 -2.05 15.80
C PRO A 379 -34.12 -0.76 16.60
N LYS A 380 -33.77 -0.81 17.90
CA LYS A 380 -33.82 0.34 18.83
C LYS A 380 -32.62 0.37 19.78
N MET A 381 -31.47 -0.09 19.29
CA MET A 381 -30.30 -0.39 20.14
C MET A 381 -29.72 0.85 20.82
N TYR A 382 -29.97 2.06 20.34
CA TYR A 382 -29.47 3.26 21.02
C TYR A 382 -30.19 3.53 22.33
N SER A 383 -31.47 3.16 22.42
CA SER A 383 -32.27 3.30 23.65
C SER A 383 -32.19 2.08 24.58
N GLU A 384 -31.52 1.00 24.16
CA GLU A 384 -31.40 -0.22 24.95
C GLU A 384 -30.36 -0.10 26.07
N THR A 385 -30.64 -0.78 27.16
CA THR A 385 -29.68 -0.98 28.28
C THR A 385 -28.55 -1.89 27.82
N ALA A 386 -27.41 -1.83 28.51
CA ALA A 386 -26.29 -2.71 28.25
C ALA A 386 -26.66 -4.21 28.33
N ALA A 387 -27.56 -4.58 29.26
CA ALA A 387 -28.04 -5.96 29.40
C ALA A 387 -28.88 -6.41 28.16
N GLN A 388 -29.73 -5.54 27.64
CA GLN A 388 -30.49 -5.82 26.39
C GLN A 388 -29.58 -5.94 25.19
N LEU A 389 -28.56 -5.10 25.08
CA LEU A 389 -27.56 -5.22 24.00
C LEU A 389 -26.84 -6.58 24.04
N VAL A 390 -26.54 -7.14 25.21
CA VAL A 390 -25.90 -8.47 25.34
C VAL A 390 -26.79 -9.58 24.76
N GLU A 391 -28.12 -9.46 24.83
CA GLU A 391 -29.05 -10.47 24.29
C GLU A 391 -28.92 -10.63 22.76
N HIS A 392 -28.56 -9.55 22.07
CA HIS A 392 -28.37 -9.56 20.61
C HIS A 392 -27.19 -10.44 20.16
N PHE A 393 -26.28 -10.85 21.03
CA PHE A 393 -25.20 -11.79 20.66
C PHE A 393 -25.74 -13.17 20.23
N ASN A 394 -26.97 -13.52 20.61
CA ASN A 394 -27.65 -14.73 20.14
C ASN A 394 -28.40 -14.55 18.81
N HIS A 395 -28.46 -13.31 18.27
CA HIS A 395 -29.18 -13.04 17.03
C HIS A 395 -28.55 -13.77 15.84
N PRO A 396 -29.32 -14.42 14.93
CA PRO A 396 -28.74 -15.13 13.78
C PRO A 396 -28.04 -14.19 12.77
N ASN A 397 -28.57 -12.98 12.58
CA ASN A 397 -27.98 -11.96 11.70
C ASN A 397 -26.75 -11.28 12.34
N GLY A 398 -25.63 -11.28 11.63
CA GLY A 398 -24.36 -10.70 12.08
C GLY A 398 -24.41 -9.21 12.34
N TRP A 399 -25.23 -8.45 11.59
CA TRP A 399 -25.38 -7.02 11.79
C TRP A 399 -25.82 -6.66 13.22
N TRP A 400 -26.76 -7.43 13.79
CA TRP A 400 -27.26 -7.23 15.17
C TRP A 400 -26.16 -7.48 16.19
N ARG A 401 -25.39 -8.56 16.01
CA ARG A 401 -24.30 -8.92 16.93
C ARG A 401 -23.17 -7.88 16.94
N ASP A 402 -22.75 -7.45 15.74
CA ASP A 402 -21.66 -6.47 15.57
C ASP A 402 -22.06 -5.11 16.11
N THR A 403 -23.29 -4.66 15.84
CA THR A 403 -23.83 -3.38 16.34
C THR A 403 -23.91 -3.38 17.85
N ALA A 404 -24.41 -4.46 18.46
CA ALA A 404 -24.50 -4.59 19.91
C ALA A 404 -23.10 -4.57 20.57
N GLN A 405 -22.11 -5.30 20.01
CA GLN A 405 -20.74 -5.28 20.50
C GLN A 405 -20.14 -3.88 20.44
N LYS A 406 -20.23 -3.21 19.29
CA LYS A 406 -19.76 -1.85 19.10
C LYS A 406 -20.34 -0.90 20.14
N LEU A 407 -21.67 -0.93 20.35
CA LEU A 407 -22.34 -0.06 21.29
C LEU A 407 -21.94 -0.33 22.74
N LEU A 408 -21.80 -1.60 23.14
CA LEU A 408 -21.31 -1.97 24.47
C LEU A 408 -19.88 -1.47 24.71
N VAL A 409 -19.00 -1.62 23.72
CA VAL A 409 -17.63 -1.13 23.82
C VAL A 409 -17.58 0.40 23.89
N LEU A 410 -18.41 1.10 23.11
CA LEU A 410 -18.48 2.56 23.16
C LEU A 410 -19.10 3.10 24.46
N LYS A 411 -20.12 2.41 25.01
CA LYS A 411 -20.76 2.79 26.28
C LYS A 411 -19.85 2.57 27.50
N GLN A 412 -18.86 1.66 27.44
CA GLN A 412 -17.96 1.28 28.54
C GLN A 412 -18.70 0.90 29.84
N ASP A 413 -19.95 0.40 29.71
CA ASP A 413 -20.73 -0.03 30.87
C ASP A 413 -20.27 -1.43 31.35
N LYS A 414 -19.54 -1.46 32.47
CA LYS A 414 -18.98 -2.68 33.06
C LYS A 414 -19.97 -3.50 33.88
N SER A 415 -21.21 -3.05 34.07
CA SER A 415 -22.25 -3.79 34.79
C SER A 415 -22.54 -5.16 34.14
N VAL A 416 -22.32 -5.28 32.83
CA VAL A 416 -22.55 -6.51 32.05
C VAL A 416 -21.39 -7.51 32.10
N VAL A 417 -20.25 -7.17 32.67
CA VAL A 417 -19.06 -8.06 32.72
C VAL A 417 -19.35 -9.44 33.30
N PRO A 418 -20.12 -9.63 34.42
CA PRO A 418 -20.46 -10.96 34.89
C PRO A 418 -21.26 -11.79 33.90
N ALA A 419 -22.28 -11.19 33.26
CA ALA A 419 -23.09 -11.83 32.22
C ALA A 419 -22.25 -12.24 30.99
N LEU A 420 -21.36 -11.36 30.52
CA LEU A 420 -20.46 -11.64 29.42
C LEU A 420 -19.48 -12.78 29.74
N LYS A 421 -18.90 -12.83 30.95
CA LYS A 421 -18.05 -13.93 31.41
C LYS A 421 -18.79 -15.27 31.45
N THR A 422 -20.05 -15.26 31.89
CA THR A 422 -20.91 -16.44 31.87
C THR A 422 -21.21 -16.88 30.45
N MET A 423 -21.63 -15.95 29.58
CA MET A 423 -21.95 -16.24 28.19
C MET A 423 -20.74 -16.79 27.42
N ALA A 424 -19.55 -16.21 27.58
CA ALA A 424 -18.31 -16.69 26.97
C ALA A 424 -17.99 -18.16 27.35
N ARG A 425 -18.33 -18.58 28.60
CA ARG A 425 -18.11 -19.96 29.08
C ARG A 425 -19.18 -20.93 28.65
N THR A 426 -20.43 -20.54 28.69
CA THR A 426 -21.55 -21.50 28.78
C THR A 426 -22.58 -21.40 27.66
N SER A 427 -22.56 -20.33 26.86
CA SER A 427 -23.54 -20.22 25.75
C SER A 427 -23.40 -21.40 24.77
N ALA A 428 -24.53 -21.96 24.36
CA ALA A 428 -24.59 -22.99 23.33
C ALA A 428 -24.30 -22.41 21.93
N ASN A 429 -24.44 -21.07 21.74
CA ASN A 429 -24.13 -20.39 20.50
C ASN A 429 -22.64 -19.97 20.50
N PRO A 430 -21.80 -20.58 19.65
CA PRO A 430 -20.37 -20.24 19.60
C PRO A 430 -20.12 -18.77 19.20
N LEU A 431 -20.96 -18.17 18.37
CA LEU A 431 -20.83 -16.77 17.98
C LEU A 431 -21.12 -15.83 19.16
N ALA A 432 -22.13 -16.14 19.98
CA ALA A 432 -22.39 -15.39 21.20
C ALA A 432 -21.19 -15.45 22.17
N ARG A 433 -20.54 -16.61 22.29
CA ARG A 433 -19.30 -16.77 23.09
C ARG A 433 -18.18 -15.89 22.58
N ILE A 434 -18.03 -15.81 21.26
CA ILE A 434 -17.00 -15.01 20.59
C ILE A 434 -17.25 -13.52 20.83
N HIS A 435 -18.48 -13.04 20.58
CA HIS A 435 -18.84 -11.65 20.83
C HIS A 435 -18.70 -11.25 22.30
N ALA A 436 -19.09 -12.12 23.22
CA ALA A 436 -18.90 -11.90 24.66
C ALA A 436 -17.41 -11.78 25.03
N LEU A 437 -16.54 -12.64 24.46
CA LEU A 437 -15.09 -12.59 24.67
C LEU A 437 -14.49 -11.26 24.20
N TRP A 438 -14.83 -10.83 22.97
CA TRP A 438 -14.31 -9.60 22.40
C TRP A 438 -14.91 -8.33 23.01
N THR A 439 -16.16 -8.41 23.52
CA THR A 439 -16.72 -7.31 24.32
C THR A 439 -15.98 -7.16 25.65
N LEU A 440 -15.64 -8.27 26.32
CA LEU A 440 -14.80 -8.23 27.53
C LEU A 440 -13.43 -7.62 27.25
N GLU A 441 -12.83 -7.92 26.12
CA GLU A 441 -11.57 -7.31 25.67
C GLU A 441 -11.76 -5.79 25.50
N GLY A 442 -12.79 -5.36 24.74
CA GLY A 442 -13.10 -3.95 24.49
C GLY A 442 -13.44 -3.14 25.73
N LEU A 443 -14.03 -3.77 26.75
CA LEU A 443 -14.29 -3.20 28.08
C LEU A 443 -13.06 -3.21 29.00
N GLY A 444 -11.90 -3.74 28.54
CA GLY A 444 -10.72 -3.91 29.41
C GLY A 444 -10.97 -4.84 30.59
N SER A 445 -11.86 -5.82 30.43
CA SER A 445 -12.34 -6.74 31.49
C SER A 445 -12.06 -8.22 31.18
N LEU A 446 -11.38 -8.51 30.07
CA LEU A 446 -10.84 -9.82 29.75
C LEU A 446 -9.68 -10.12 30.72
N ASP A 447 -9.63 -11.32 31.27
CA ASP A 447 -8.52 -11.81 32.09
C ASP A 447 -7.84 -13.03 31.47
N ALA A 448 -6.58 -13.29 31.87
CA ALA A 448 -5.80 -14.40 31.33
C ALA A 448 -6.40 -15.77 31.64
N ALA A 449 -7.16 -15.92 32.72
CA ALA A 449 -7.81 -17.18 33.06
C ALA A 449 -8.89 -17.55 32.05
N LEU A 450 -9.78 -16.60 31.69
CA LEU A 450 -10.81 -16.82 30.68
C LEU A 450 -10.18 -17.02 29.30
N ALA A 451 -9.14 -16.26 28.93
CA ALA A 451 -8.44 -16.46 27.69
C ALA A 451 -7.86 -17.88 27.58
N ARG A 452 -7.24 -18.41 28.63
CA ARG A 452 -6.73 -19.79 28.69
C ARG A 452 -7.84 -20.84 28.63
N GLU A 453 -9.00 -20.58 29.23
CA GLU A 453 -10.19 -21.45 29.11
C GLU A 453 -10.62 -21.54 27.62
N MET A 454 -10.64 -20.39 26.91
CA MET A 454 -10.97 -20.37 25.47
C MET A 454 -9.91 -21.09 24.64
N MET A 455 -8.62 -20.88 24.90
CA MET A 455 -7.53 -21.60 24.21
C MET A 455 -7.56 -23.12 24.38
N LYS A 456 -8.27 -23.64 25.39
CA LYS A 456 -8.44 -25.08 25.66
C LYS A 456 -9.79 -25.62 25.22
N ASN A 457 -10.61 -24.82 24.56
CA ASN A 457 -11.96 -25.21 24.15
C ASN A 457 -11.93 -26.34 23.13
N ALA A 458 -12.97 -27.18 23.10
CA ALA A 458 -13.12 -28.24 22.12
C ALA A 458 -13.23 -27.71 20.68
N ASP A 459 -13.93 -26.57 20.50
CA ASP A 459 -14.07 -25.90 19.21
C ASP A 459 -12.78 -25.14 18.84
N PRO A 460 -12.10 -25.48 17.71
CA PRO A 460 -10.89 -24.82 17.26
C PRO A 460 -11.11 -23.32 16.98
N LYS A 461 -12.29 -22.92 16.55
CA LYS A 461 -12.62 -21.50 16.31
C LYS A 461 -12.58 -20.70 17.61
N LEU A 462 -13.07 -21.27 18.72
CA LEU A 462 -12.96 -20.63 20.04
C LEU A 462 -11.51 -20.60 20.56
N ARG A 463 -10.70 -21.64 20.25
CA ARG A 463 -9.27 -21.60 20.58
C ARG A 463 -8.56 -20.46 19.87
N ILE A 464 -8.83 -20.28 18.57
CA ILE A 464 -8.29 -19.16 17.76
C ILE A 464 -8.68 -17.80 18.38
N GLN A 465 -9.94 -17.62 18.76
CA GLN A 465 -10.39 -16.37 19.37
C GLN A 465 -9.78 -16.14 20.78
N GLY A 466 -9.56 -17.20 21.54
CA GLY A 466 -8.84 -17.14 22.82
C GLY A 466 -7.39 -16.65 22.63
N ILE A 467 -6.69 -17.13 21.59
CA ILE A 467 -5.35 -16.65 21.22
C ILE A 467 -5.41 -15.17 20.85
N ARG A 468 -6.25 -14.79 19.89
CA ARG A 468 -6.33 -13.43 19.37
C ARG A 468 -6.74 -12.41 20.43
N ALA A 469 -7.79 -12.66 21.18
CA ALA A 469 -8.27 -11.73 22.22
C ALA A 469 -7.26 -11.53 23.35
N SER A 470 -6.44 -12.55 23.66
CA SER A 470 -5.40 -12.45 24.68
C SER A 470 -4.18 -11.62 24.28
N GLU A 471 -4.02 -11.29 23.01
CA GLU A 471 -2.89 -10.47 22.53
C GLU A 471 -2.86 -9.08 23.17
N THR A 472 -4.02 -8.51 23.49
CA THR A 472 -4.12 -7.25 24.21
C THR A 472 -3.53 -7.35 25.62
N LEU A 473 -3.75 -8.49 26.32
CA LEU A 473 -3.15 -8.76 27.63
C LEU A 473 -1.62 -8.91 27.52
N TYR A 474 -1.16 -9.62 26.48
CA TYR A 474 0.29 -9.78 26.25
C TYR A 474 0.96 -8.41 25.96
N LYS A 475 0.35 -7.59 25.15
CA LYS A 475 0.81 -6.19 24.89
C LYS A 475 0.84 -5.37 26.17
N ALA A 476 -0.11 -5.60 27.09
CA ALA A 476 -0.15 -5.00 28.42
C ALA A 476 0.84 -5.62 29.43
N ARG A 477 1.79 -6.42 28.96
CA ARG A 477 2.89 -7.05 29.71
C ARG A 477 2.54 -8.32 30.48
N ASP A 478 1.41 -8.98 30.24
CA ASP A 478 1.20 -10.33 30.77
C ASP A 478 1.94 -11.37 29.92
N THR A 479 3.25 -11.44 30.12
CA THR A 479 4.12 -12.35 29.36
C THR A 479 3.92 -13.83 29.70
N SER A 480 3.08 -14.16 30.74
CA SER A 480 2.76 -15.54 31.10
C SER A 480 2.03 -16.30 29.98
N LEU A 481 1.35 -15.59 29.06
CA LEU A 481 0.67 -16.15 27.90
C LEU A 481 1.60 -16.72 26.84
N ALA A 482 2.90 -16.36 26.86
CA ALA A 482 3.89 -16.87 25.91
C ALA A 482 3.98 -18.40 25.91
N ALA A 483 3.84 -19.04 27.07
CA ALA A 483 3.86 -20.49 27.19
C ALA A 483 2.64 -21.15 26.53
N ASP A 484 1.47 -20.51 26.67
CA ASP A 484 0.22 -20.97 26.05
C ASP A 484 0.33 -20.92 24.52
N TYR A 485 0.78 -19.79 23.94
CA TYR A 485 1.00 -19.65 22.51
C TYR A 485 1.98 -20.69 21.95
N LYS A 486 3.11 -20.93 22.66
CA LYS A 486 4.11 -21.94 22.25
C LYS A 486 3.57 -23.36 22.31
N ALA A 487 2.66 -23.66 23.22
CA ALA A 487 2.04 -24.98 23.31
C ALA A 487 1.10 -25.25 22.13
N LEU A 488 0.38 -24.23 21.66
CA LEU A 488 -0.63 -24.32 20.61
C LEU A 488 -0.06 -24.53 19.20
N VAL A 489 1.25 -24.43 18.97
CA VAL A 489 1.86 -24.87 17.70
C VAL A 489 1.81 -26.40 17.51
N LYS A 490 1.36 -27.13 18.52
CA LYS A 490 1.13 -28.59 18.47
C LYS A 490 -0.35 -28.95 18.50
N ASP A 491 -1.23 -27.99 18.28
CA ASP A 491 -2.68 -28.23 18.25
C ASP A 491 -3.04 -29.20 17.10
N PRO A 492 -4.05 -30.07 17.30
CA PRO A 492 -4.48 -30.97 16.21
C PRO A 492 -5.13 -30.25 15.03
N ASP A 493 -5.66 -29.04 15.20
CA ASP A 493 -6.26 -28.25 14.14
C ASP A 493 -5.23 -27.30 13.48
N PRO A 494 -4.99 -27.41 12.17
CA PRO A 494 -3.99 -26.61 11.48
C PRO A 494 -4.25 -25.09 11.53
N ASN A 495 -5.51 -24.65 11.61
CA ASN A 495 -5.82 -23.23 11.70
C ASN A 495 -5.41 -22.66 13.07
N VAL A 496 -5.52 -23.45 14.13
CA VAL A 496 -5.04 -23.07 15.48
C VAL A 496 -3.51 -22.98 15.49
N VAL A 497 -2.82 -23.93 14.86
CA VAL A 497 -1.35 -23.89 14.72
C VAL A 497 -0.92 -22.64 13.96
N ILE A 498 -1.56 -22.35 12.83
CA ILE A 498 -1.28 -21.15 12.02
C ILE A 498 -1.51 -19.89 12.85
N GLN A 499 -2.64 -19.79 13.55
CA GLN A 499 -2.91 -18.64 14.40
C GLN A 499 -1.87 -18.49 15.52
N ALA A 500 -1.45 -19.58 16.14
CA ALA A 500 -0.40 -19.54 17.16
C ALA A 500 0.93 -19.01 16.59
N MET A 501 1.33 -19.45 15.39
CA MET A 501 2.53 -18.96 14.69
C MET A 501 2.41 -17.47 14.38
N LEU A 502 1.25 -17.03 13.87
CA LEU A 502 0.98 -15.62 13.55
C LEU A 502 1.09 -14.73 14.80
N THR A 503 0.46 -15.17 15.91
CA THR A 503 0.50 -14.45 17.20
C THR A 503 1.92 -14.42 17.80
N LEU A 504 2.64 -15.54 17.78
CA LEU A 504 4.03 -15.62 18.24
C LEU A 504 4.92 -14.61 17.50
N ASN A 505 4.75 -14.49 16.18
CA ASN A 505 5.49 -13.54 15.35
C ASN A 505 5.07 -12.09 15.61
N LEU A 506 3.78 -11.79 15.60
CA LEU A 506 3.23 -10.44 15.82
C LEU A 506 3.64 -9.88 17.18
N GLN A 507 3.54 -10.70 18.24
CA GLN A 507 3.87 -10.32 19.60
C GLN A 507 5.38 -10.38 19.88
N LYS A 508 6.20 -10.77 18.91
CA LYS A 508 7.68 -10.92 19.03
C LYS A 508 8.06 -11.74 20.26
N VAL A 509 7.36 -12.87 20.48
CA VAL A 509 7.60 -13.73 21.64
C VAL A 509 9.04 -14.29 21.59
N PRO A 510 9.82 -14.24 22.67
CA PRO A 510 11.18 -14.75 22.69
C PRO A 510 11.26 -16.22 22.21
N GLY A 511 12.13 -16.51 21.22
CA GLY A 511 12.30 -17.82 20.63
C GLY A 511 11.23 -18.20 19.60
N ALA A 512 10.34 -17.27 19.22
CA ALA A 512 9.26 -17.54 18.24
C ALA A 512 9.80 -17.99 16.87
N ALA A 513 10.80 -17.28 16.33
CA ALA A 513 11.32 -17.58 14.99
C ALA A 513 11.80 -19.02 14.85
N ALA A 514 12.63 -19.51 15.77
CA ALA A 514 13.13 -20.88 15.76
C ALA A 514 11.99 -21.93 15.93
N LEU A 515 11.00 -21.59 16.78
CA LEU A 515 9.84 -22.50 16.98
C LEU A 515 8.96 -22.56 15.73
N ILE A 516 8.70 -21.42 15.07
CA ILE A 516 7.91 -21.35 13.83
C ILE A 516 8.63 -22.12 12.73
N GLU A 517 9.94 -21.90 12.55
CA GLU A 517 10.75 -22.62 11.56
C GLU A 517 10.72 -24.15 11.79
N GLN A 518 10.90 -24.58 13.04
CA GLN A 518 10.81 -25.99 13.42
C GLN A 518 9.41 -26.55 13.11
N THR A 519 8.34 -25.83 13.47
CA THR A 519 6.95 -26.25 13.27
C THR A 519 6.65 -26.38 11.77
N ALA A 520 7.01 -25.38 10.97
CA ALA A 520 6.79 -25.36 9.53
C ALA A 520 7.59 -26.46 8.81
N SER A 521 8.85 -26.68 9.19
CA SER A 521 9.72 -27.68 8.58
C SER A 521 9.29 -29.13 8.90
N ALA A 522 8.77 -29.36 10.11
CA ALA A 522 8.32 -30.68 10.56
C ALA A 522 6.92 -31.06 10.09
N SER A 523 6.10 -30.09 9.65
CA SER A 523 4.70 -30.34 9.30
C SER A 523 4.57 -30.94 7.89
N SER A 524 3.66 -31.92 7.77
CA SER A 524 3.15 -32.41 6.48
C SER A 524 1.96 -31.58 5.99
N VAL A 525 1.33 -30.78 6.85
CA VAL A 525 0.16 -29.96 6.52
C VAL A 525 0.60 -28.74 5.71
N ARG A 526 0.04 -28.59 4.52
CA ARG A 526 0.44 -27.58 3.55
C ARG A 526 0.38 -26.15 4.11
N GLY A 527 -0.72 -25.77 4.75
CA GLY A 527 -0.91 -24.42 5.30
C GLY A 527 0.10 -24.06 6.39
N ILE A 528 0.37 -24.99 7.31
CA ILE A 528 1.38 -24.79 8.36
C ILE A 528 2.75 -24.54 7.73
N LYS A 529 3.11 -25.34 6.71
CA LYS A 529 4.39 -25.23 6.01
C LYS A 529 4.51 -23.93 5.22
N GLU A 530 3.51 -23.59 4.40
CA GLU A 530 3.56 -22.40 3.54
C GLU A 530 3.48 -21.10 4.33
N ILE A 531 2.53 -20.99 5.26
CA ILE A 531 2.37 -19.77 6.08
C ILE A 531 3.58 -19.61 7.03
N GLY A 532 4.00 -20.67 7.71
CA GLY A 532 5.18 -20.63 8.57
C GLY A 532 6.46 -20.21 7.82
N THR A 533 6.66 -20.75 6.60
CA THR A 533 7.78 -20.35 5.75
C THR A 533 7.73 -18.87 5.36
N GLN A 534 6.52 -18.35 5.01
CA GLN A 534 6.35 -16.95 4.68
C GLN A 534 6.62 -16.06 5.90
N ILE A 535 6.16 -16.42 7.09
CA ILE A 535 6.45 -15.69 8.34
C ILE A 535 7.97 -15.55 8.53
N ILE A 536 8.74 -16.63 8.39
CA ILE A 536 10.20 -16.62 8.60
C ILE A 536 10.93 -15.81 7.53
N LYS A 537 10.46 -15.83 6.29
CA LYS A 537 11.03 -15.03 5.20
C LYS A 537 10.71 -13.53 5.26
N GLY A 538 10.02 -13.06 6.30
CA GLY A 538 9.59 -11.68 6.43
C GLY A 538 8.14 -11.45 5.99
N GLY A 539 7.38 -12.51 5.81
CA GLY A 539 5.93 -12.53 5.85
C GLY A 539 5.17 -11.91 4.69
N ASN A 540 5.80 -11.62 3.54
CA ASN A 540 5.08 -10.94 2.47
C ASN A 540 5.30 -11.56 1.11
N SER A 541 4.23 -12.07 0.55
CA SER A 541 4.13 -12.31 -0.89
C SER A 541 3.85 -11.04 -1.71
N LEU A 542 3.61 -9.90 -1.05
CA LEU A 542 3.59 -8.57 -1.68
C LEU A 542 5.00 -7.93 -1.76
N GLY A 543 6.05 -8.73 -1.52
CA GLY A 543 7.44 -8.31 -1.55
C GLY A 543 8.06 -8.29 -0.15
N GLN A 544 9.29 -8.79 -0.03
CA GLN A 544 10.08 -8.63 1.19
C GLN A 544 10.13 -7.14 1.53
N ARG A 545 9.85 -6.82 2.78
CA ARG A 545 10.21 -5.48 3.28
C ARG A 545 11.71 -5.32 3.02
N PRO A 546 12.15 -4.37 2.21
CA PRO A 546 13.52 -3.93 2.35
C PRO A 546 13.59 -3.37 3.77
N SER A 547 14.35 -4.04 4.64
CA SER A 547 14.70 -3.40 5.90
C SER A 547 15.40 -2.08 5.55
N LEU A 548 15.40 -1.09 6.45
CA LEU A 548 16.26 0.10 6.30
C LEU A 548 17.74 -0.29 6.14
N ALA A 549 18.10 -1.54 6.46
CA ALA A 549 19.41 -2.14 6.21
C ALA A 549 19.57 -2.70 4.79
N ASP A 550 18.47 -3.07 4.12
CA ASP A 550 18.43 -3.56 2.73
C ASP A 550 18.18 -2.42 1.72
N THR A 551 17.94 -1.19 2.18
CA THR A 551 18.08 -0.02 1.33
C THR A 551 19.52 0.04 0.89
N GLY A 552 19.81 0.16 -0.40
CA GLY A 552 21.18 0.24 -0.99
C GLY A 552 22.05 1.36 -0.43
N ALA A 553 21.61 2.05 0.61
CA ALA A 553 22.35 2.87 1.55
C ALA A 553 23.28 2.04 2.47
N GLY A 554 23.75 0.86 2.00
CA GLY A 554 24.68 -0.01 2.74
C GLY A 554 25.85 0.78 3.29
N GLY A 555 25.86 1.03 4.60
CA GLY A 555 26.98 1.62 5.32
C GLY A 555 27.05 3.14 5.38
N VAL A 556 26.05 3.90 4.89
CA VAL A 556 26.01 5.35 5.09
C VAL A 556 25.32 5.67 6.41
N ASN A 557 26.02 6.44 7.27
CA ASN A 557 25.42 7.01 8.47
C ASN A 557 24.34 8.03 8.09
N LEU A 558 23.10 7.57 7.93
CA LEU A 558 21.96 8.44 7.67
C LEU A 558 21.75 9.40 8.84
N THR A 559 21.47 10.66 8.56
CA THR A 559 21.02 11.62 9.56
C THR A 559 19.66 11.22 10.13
N VAL A 560 19.31 11.78 11.28
CA VAL A 560 17.98 11.55 11.90
C VAL A 560 16.87 11.96 10.92
N GLU A 561 17.04 13.09 10.22
CA GLU A 561 16.05 13.58 9.28
C GLU A 561 15.92 12.69 8.04
N GLN A 562 17.02 12.19 7.49
CA GLN A 562 16.98 11.23 6.38
C GLN A 562 16.27 9.93 6.77
N ARG A 563 16.48 9.42 7.98
CA ARG A 563 15.72 8.25 8.48
C ARG A 563 14.23 8.54 8.59
N ARG A 564 13.85 9.72 9.09
CA ARG A 564 12.45 10.14 9.18
C ARG A 564 11.81 10.30 7.78
N ALA A 565 12.54 10.92 6.86
CA ALA A 565 12.09 11.06 5.46
C ALA A 565 11.85 9.69 4.81
N LEU A 566 12.74 8.71 5.01
CA LEU A 566 12.54 7.35 4.53
C LEU A 566 11.33 6.68 5.18
N GLN A 567 11.09 6.85 6.47
CA GLN A 567 9.93 6.29 7.16
C GLN A 567 8.61 6.87 6.65
N ARG A 568 8.53 8.22 6.47
CA ARG A 568 7.36 8.87 5.90
C ARG A 568 7.14 8.45 4.45
N GLY A 569 8.22 8.40 3.65
CA GLY A 569 8.17 7.95 2.26
C GLY A 569 7.77 6.48 2.12
N GLU A 570 8.23 5.61 3.01
CA GLU A 570 7.83 4.20 3.09
C GLU A 570 6.33 4.07 3.38
N SER A 571 5.82 4.83 4.37
CA SER A 571 4.39 4.86 4.67
C SER A 571 3.57 5.26 3.44
N THR A 572 3.97 6.36 2.78
CA THR A 572 3.35 6.82 1.53
C THR A 572 3.37 5.77 0.42
N TYR A 573 4.51 5.12 0.22
CA TYR A 573 4.65 4.09 -0.80
C TYR A 573 3.71 2.91 -0.56
N LYS A 574 3.63 2.44 0.68
CA LYS A 574 2.73 1.35 1.10
C LYS A 574 1.25 1.71 1.03
N GLU A 575 0.94 3.01 1.11
CA GLU A 575 -0.44 3.48 1.03
C GLU A 575 -0.93 3.64 -0.43
N LEU A 576 -0.04 3.99 -1.36
CA LEU A 576 -0.45 4.44 -2.70
C LEU A 576 0.28 3.74 -3.84
N CYS A 577 1.61 3.61 -3.75
CA CYS A 577 2.43 3.31 -4.91
C CYS A 577 2.53 1.80 -5.18
N PHE A 578 2.41 0.99 -4.11
CA PHE A 578 2.60 -0.46 -4.19
C PHE A 578 1.59 -1.15 -5.12
N SER A 579 0.38 -0.62 -5.24
CA SER A 579 -0.69 -1.21 -6.05
C SER A 579 -0.29 -1.38 -7.53
N CYS A 580 0.49 -0.42 -8.06
CA CYS A 580 1.00 -0.51 -9.43
C CYS A 580 2.47 -0.92 -9.50
N HIS A 581 3.29 -0.43 -8.54
CA HIS A 581 4.74 -0.64 -8.59
C HIS A 581 5.20 -1.89 -7.85
N GLY A 582 4.30 -2.65 -7.21
CA GLY A 582 4.63 -3.80 -6.38
C GLY A 582 5.26 -3.41 -5.05
N ALA A 583 5.17 -4.27 -4.04
CA ALA A 583 5.79 -3.99 -2.74
C ALA A 583 7.33 -4.05 -2.79
N ASP A 584 7.87 -4.75 -3.78
CA ASP A 584 9.31 -4.91 -4.07
C ASP A 584 9.83 -3.92 -5.12
N GLY A 585 8.99 -3.03 -5.63
CA GLY A 585 9.35 -2.08 -6.67
C GLY A 585 9.58 -2.69 -8.07
N GLN A 586 9.21 -3.95 -8.30
CA GLN A 586 9.37 -4.63 -9.60
C GLN A 586 8.20 -4.42 -10.56
N GLY A 587 7.15 -3.77 -10.11
CA GLY A 587 5.87 -3.63 -10.80
C GLY A 587 4.90 -4.75 -10.40
N ALA A 588 3.67 -4.38 -10.04
CA ALA A 588 2.64 -5.34 -9.71
C ALA A 588 2.27 -6.15 -10.98
N PRO A 589 2.11 -7.49 -10.87
CA PRO A 589 1.75 -8.31 -12.02
C PRO A 589 0.40 -7.91 -12.61
N MET A 590 0.32 -7.83 -13.93
CA MET A 590 -0.93 -7.57 -14.63
C MET A 590 -1.65 -8.88 -14.90
N GLN A 591 -2.80 -9.07 -14.25
CA GLN A 591 -3.61 -10.28 -14.42
C GLN A 591 -4.22 -10.33 -15.85
N GLY A 592 -4.40 -11.53 -16.38
CA GLY A 592 -4.91 -11.71 -17.73
C GLY A 592 -3.96 -11.33 -18.87
N ALA A 593 -2.78 -10.81 -18.56
CA ALA A 593 -1.73 -10.50 -19.53
C ALA A 593 -0.66 -11.62 -19.57
N PRO A 594 0.17 -11.69 -20.62
CA PRO A 594 1.29 -12.63 -20.68
C PRO A 594 2.20 -12.53 -19.44
N ALA A 595 2.73 -13.67 -19.01
CA ALA A 595 3.63 -13.73 -17.84
C ALA A 595 4.78 -12.70 -17.96
N GLY A 596 5.02 -11.96 -16.87
CA GLY A 596 6.02 -10.90 -16.82
C GLY A 596 5.51 -9.50 -17.24
N THR A 597 4.24 -9.38 -17.62
CA THR A 597 3.60 -8.07 -17.82
C THR A 597 3.25 -7.47 -16.45
N THR A 598 3.60 -6.17 -16.26
CA THR A 598 3.34 -5.46 -15.01
C THR A 598 2.50 -4.20 -15.23
N LEU A 599 1.79 -3.77 -14.17
CA LEU A 599 0.95 -2.56 -14.18
C LEU A 599 1.76 -1.27 -14.33
N ALA A 600 2.99 -1.27 -13.79
CA ALA A 600 3.91 -0.14 -13.86
C ALA A 600 5.34 -0.62 -14.14
N PRO A 601 6.22 0.24 -14.64
CA PRO A 601 7.62 -0.10 -14.83
C PRO A 601 8.31 -0.37 -13.49
N PRO A 602 9.34 -1.24 -13.47
CA PRO A 602 10.16 -1.44 -12.30
C PRO A 602 10.81 -0.15 -11.80
N LEU A 603 10.71 0.10 -10.51
CA LEU A 603 11.46 1.14 -9.81
C LEU A 603 12.79 0.59 -9.29
N ALA A 604 12.82 -0.70 -8.97
CA ALA A 604 13.98 -1.44 -8.50
C ALA A 604 15.10 -1.46 -9.55
N GLY A 605 16.28 -0.98 -9.18
CA GLY A 605 17.45 -0.92 -10.07
C GLY A 605 17.27 0.01 -11.29
N SER A 606 16.21 0.82 -11.33
CA SER A 606 15.91 1.68 -12.49
C SER A 606 16.96 2.77 -12.70
N ALA A 607 17.56 2.80 -13.87
CA ALA A 607 18.53 3.84 -14.25
C ALA A 607 17.89 5.25 -14.20
N ARG A 608 16.59 5.37 -14.50
CA ARG A 608 15.86 6.66 -14.45
C ARG A 608 15.64 7.10 -13.01
N VAL A 609 15.28 6.18 -12.11
CA VAL A 609 15.09 6.46 -10.68
C VAL A 609 16.41 6.82 -10.02
N ASN A 610 17.49 6.12 -10.36
CA ASN A 610 18.84 6.38 -9.85
C ASN A 610 19.52 7.57 -10.55
N GLY A 611 18.98 8.06 -11.66
CA GLY A 611 19.49 9.18 -12.41
C GLY A 611 19.24 10.54 -11.74
N HIS A 612 19.11 11.58 -12.57
CA HIS A 612 18.91 12.94 -12.06
C HIS A 612 17.58 13.04 -11.30
N ARG A 613 17.59 13.69 -10.13
CA ARG A 613 16.43 13.83 -9.23
C ARG A 613 15.19 14.45 -9.91
N ASP A 614 15.40 15.37 -10.85
CA ASP A 614 14.30 16.08 -11.51
C ASP A 614 13.40 15.13 -12.31
N TYR A 615 13.92 13.98 -12.75
CA TYR A 615 13.10 12.96 -13.41
C TYR A 615 11.98 12.49 -12.47
N VAL A 616 12.34 12.02 -11.27
CA VAL A 616 11.38 11.50 -10.30
C VAL A 616 10.46 12.62 -9.79
N ILE A 617 11.00 13.81 -9.54
CA ILE A 617 10.20 14.97 -9.11
C ILE A 617 9.17 15.35 -10.16
N LYS A 618 9.55 15.50 -11.43
CA LYS A 618 8.64 15.89 -12.53
C LYS A 618 7.58 14.84 -12.80
N VAL A 619 7.95 13.54 -12.71
CA VAL A 619 6.98 12.43 -12.84
C VAL A 619 5.98 12.47 -11.68
N LEU A 620 6.42 12.66 -10.44
CA LEU A 620 5.51 12.76 -9.30
C LEU A 620 4.63 14.00 -9.37
N LEU A 621 5.17 15.14 -9.78
CA LEU A 621 4.38 16.38 -9.86
C LEU A 621 3.31 16.35 -10.96
N ASN A 622 3.64 15.86 -12.14
CA ASN A 622 2.81 16.04 -13.34
C ASN A 622 2.33 14.73 -13.98
N GLY A 623 2.79 13.57 -13.49
CA GLY A 623 2.49 12.28 -14.08
C GLY A 623 3.35 11.94 -15.30
N LEU A 624 3.21 10.72 -15.82
CA LEU A 624 3.91 10.21 -16.99
C LEU A 624 2.96 9.33 -17.80
N THR A 625 2.93 9.47 -19.10
CA THR A 625 2.04 8.72 -19.99
C THR A 625 2.75 8.20 -21.24
N GLY A 626 2.14 7.22 -21.90
CA GLY A 626 2.63 6.62 -23.13
C GLY A 626 3.67 5.54 -22.92
N ASP A 627 4.28 5.13 -24.03
CA ASP A 627 5.25 4.03 -24.03
C ASP A 627 6.57 4.43 -23.41
N LEU A 628 7.14 3.51 -22.67
CA LEU A 628 8.48 3.62 -22.10
C LEU A 628 9.42 2.66 -22.85
N GLU A 629 10.19 3.19 -23.79
CA GLU A 629 11.17 2.40 -24.59
C GLU A 629 10.54 1.20 -25.33
N GLY A 630 9.38 1.42 -25.93
CA GLY A 630 8.66 0.40 -26.69
C GLY A 630 7.86 -0.57 -25.84
N LYS A 631 7.69 -0.29 -24.53
CA LYS A 631 6.83 -1.07 -23.65
C LYS A 631 5.68 -0.21 -23.13
N THR A 632 4.48 -0.77 -23.18
CA THR A 632 3.29 -0.22 -22.54
C THR A 632 3.02 -0.95 -21.23
N TYR A 633 2.73 -0.20 -20.18
CA TYR A 633 2.45 -0.72 -18.84
C TYR A 633 1.00 -0.41 -18.47
N GLY A 634 0.31 -1.34 -17.87
CA GLY A 634 -1.01 -1.19 -17.27
C GLY A 634 -1.93 -0.20 -17.99
N THR A 635 -2.33 0.85 -17.30
CA THR A 635 -3.14 1.95 -17.84
C THR A 635 -2.35 2.92 -18.73
N ALA A 636 -1.05 2.74 -18.87
CA ALA A 636 -0.11 3.64 -19.55
C ALA A 636 -0.02 5.06 -18.95
N VAL A 637 -0.51 5.25 -17.71
CA VAL A 637 -0.49 6.55 -17.02
C VAL A 637 0.01 6.39 -15.58
N MET A 638 1.11 7.06 -15.26
CA MET A 638 1.47 7.39 -13.88
C MET A 638 0.76 8.69 -13.52
N VAL A 639 -0.15 8.62 -12.57
CA VAL A 639 -0.99 9.77 -12.19
C VAL A 639 -0.19 10.88 -11.49
N PRO A 640 -0.54 12.16 -11.70
CA PRO A 640 0.14 13.27 -11.03
C PRO A 640 -0.19 13.31 -9.53
N MET A 641 0.83 13.57 -8.72
CA MET A 641 0.73 13.76 -7.27
C MET A 641 1.02 15.20 -6.85
N GLY A 642 0.98 16.13 -7.80
CA GLY A 642 1.39 17.53 -7.62
C GLY A 642 0.55 18.34 -6.63
N SER A 643 -0.64 17.87 -6.23
CA SER A 643 -1.46 18.50 -5.18
C SER A 643 -0.89 18.29 -3.77
N ASN A 644 0.06 17.37 -3.58
CA ASN A 644 0.72 17.12 -2.31
C ASN A 644 1.80 18.18 -2.02
N THR A 645 2.18 18.30 -0.74
CA THR A 645 3.22 19.24 -0.30
C THR A 645 4.60 18.86 -0.85
N ASP A 646 5.51 19.80 -0.89
CA ASP A 646 6.88 19.55 -1.33
C ASP A 646 7.60 18.56 -0.42
N GLU A 647 7.30 18.53 0.88
CA GLU A 647 7.84 17.57 1.83
C GLU A 647 7.34 16.15 1.50
N TRP A 648 6.06 15.98 1.26
CA TRP A 648 5.47 14.69 0.89
C TRP A 648 6.10 14.11 -0.39
N ILE A 649 6.25 14.94 -1.44
CA ILE A 649 6.90 14.55 -2.70
C ILE A 649 8.38 14.18 -2.46
N ALA A 650 9.10 14.99 -1.65
CA ALA A 650 10.50 14.75 -1.33
C ALA A 650 10.71 13.43 -0.56
N ASP A 651 9.83 13.11 0.38
CA ASP A 651 9.91 11.90 1.20
C ASP A 651 9.70 10.64 0.37
N VAL A 652 8.63 10.57 -0.44
CA VAL A 652 8.36 9.39 -1.28
C VAL A 652 9.42 9.24 -2.38
N ALA A 653 9.87 10.34 -2.97
CA ALA A 653 10.93 10.32 -3.97
C ALA A 653 12.26 9.84 -3.36
N SER A 654 12.60 10.30 -2.15
CA SER A 654 13.78 9.83 -1.41
C SER A 654 13.68 8.35 -1.07
N TYR A 655 12.50 7.88 -0.64
CA TYR A 655 12.27 6.47 -0.36
C TYR A 655 12.49 5.60 -1.61
N VAL A 656 11.85 5.93 -2.72
CA VAL A 656 11.98 5.17 -3.98
C VAL A 656 13.43 5.15 -4.48
N ARG A 657 14.16 6.24 -4.31
CA ARG A 657 15.56 6.38 -4.73
C ARG A 657 16.57 5.67 -3.80
N ASN A 658 16.17 5.29 -2.59
CA ASN A 658 17.02 4.64 -1.60
C ASN A 658 16.48 3.28 -1.12
N SER A 659 15.48 2.73 -1.82
CA SER A 659 14.88 1.41 -1.56
C SER A 659 15.00 0.52 -2.79
N PHE A 660 14.63 -0.74 -2.68
CA PHE A 660 14.59 -1.69 -3.79
C PHE A 660 15.95 -1.90 -4.50
N GLY A 661 17.07 -1.79 -3.76
CA GLY A 661 18.41 -1.85 -4.32
C GLY A 661 18.87 -0.56 -5.01
N ASN A 662 18.07 0.51 -4.98
CA ASN A 662 18.48 1.83 -5.43
C ASN A 662 19.38 2.51 -4.37
N GLY A 663 20.30 3.39 -4.81
CA GLY A 663 21.24 4.08 -3.93
C GLY A 663 21.57 5.48 -4.47
N ALA A 664 20.54 6.33 -4.64
CA ALA A 664 20.72 7.68 -5.17
C ALA A 664 20.56 8.75 -4.08
N THR A 665 20.87 10.00 -4.42
CA THR A 665 20.80 11.12 -3.48
C THR A 665 19.39 11.36 -2.98
N PHE A 666 19.25 11.72 -1.69
CA PHE A 666 18.01 12.19 -1.11
C PHE A 666 17.52 13.45 -1.80
N ILE A 667 16.21 13.63 -1.84
CA ILE A 667 15.54 14.80 -2.37
C ILE A 667 15.03 15.66 -1.21
N THR A 668 15.25 16.97 -1.29
CA THR A 668 14.79 17.91 -0.28
C THR A 668 13.51 18.63 -0.73
N PRO A 669 12.65 19.08 0.22
CA PRO A 669 11.47 19.89 -0.12
C PRO A 669 11.79 21.13 -0.96
N ALA A 670 12.93 21.78 -0.70
CA ALA A 670 13.37 22.94 -1.47
C ALA A 670 13.66 22.60 -2.95
N GLN A 671 14.20 21.41 -3.24
CA GLN A 671 14.39 20.94 -4.63
C GLN A 671 13.06 20.68 -5.32
N VAL A 672 12.09 20.10 -4.62
CA VAL A 672 10.74 19.91 -5.15
C VAL A 672 10.08 21.26 -5.45
N ALA A 673 10.15 22.23 -4.51
CA ALA A 673 9.60 23.58 -4.68
C ALA A 673 10.18 24.28 -5.91
N ALA A 674 11.50 24.16 -6.14
CA ALA A 674 12.17 24.72 -7.30
C ALA A 674 11.62 24.13 -8.61
N VAL A 675 11.54 22.80 -8.71
CA VAL A 675 11.00 22.11 -9.89
C VAL A 675 9.52 22.44 -10.10
N ARG A 676 8.70 22.48 -9.04
CA ARG A 676 7.28 22.87 -9.11
C ARG A 676 7.08 24.28 -9.65
N LYS A 677 7.93 25.24 -9.24
CA LYS A 677 7.89 26.63 -9.70
C LYS A 677 8.19 26.74 -11.20
N GLU A 678 9.14 25.93 -11.68
CA GLU A 678 9.58 25.94 -13.08
C GLU A 678 8.64 25.16 -14.00
N THR A 679 7.96 24.14 -13.46
CA THR A 679 7.16 23.19 -14.25
C THR A 679 5.67 23.46 -14.07
N LYS A 680 5.11 24.37 -14.84
CA LYS A 680 3.65 24.61 -14.92
C LYS A 680 3.08 23.84 -16.10
N ARG A 681 2.59 22.61 -15.85
CA ARG A 681 2.08 21.73 -16.88
C ARG A 681 0.75 21.10 -16.47
N PRO A 682 -0.32 21.24 -17.23
CA PRO A 682 -1.62 20.63 -16.92
C PRO A 682 -1.75 19.15 -17.31
N GLN A 683 -0.91 18.67 -18.23
CA GLN A 683 -0.96 17.31 -18.75
C GLN A 683 0.23 16.46 -18.28
N PRO A 684 0.08 15.12 -18.14
CA PRO A 684 1.19 14.22 -17.87
C PRO A 684 2.28 14.33 -18.96
N TRP A 685 3.51 14.05 -18.56
CA TRP A 685 4.63 13.99 -19.48
C TRP A 685 4.54 12.75 -20.38
N THR A 686 4.93 12.88 -21.64
CA THR A 686 5.47 11.74 -22.37
C THR A 686 6.99 11.64 -22.13
N LEU A 687 7.56 10.44 -22.32
CA LEU A 687 9.01 10.27 -22.13
C LEU A 687 9.83 11.18 -23.08
N ALA A 688 9.36 11.32 -24.31
CA ALA A 688 9.99 12.19 -25.34
C ALA A 688 10.02 13.66 -24.94
N GLU A 689 8.97 14.15 -24.26
CA GLU A 689 8.91 15.53 -23.77
C GLU A 689 9.73 15.73 -22.49
N LEU A 690 9.77 14.71 -21.62
CA LEU A 690 10.42 14.78 -20.33
C LEU A 690 11.94 14.76 -20.42
N LEU A 691 12.49 13.79 -21.16
CA LEU A 691 13.94 13.56 -21.20
C LEU A 691 14.78 14.78 -21.60
N PRO A 692 14.39 15.61 -22.60
CA PRO A 692 15.14 16.81 -22.94
C PRO A 692 15.20 17.86 -21.82
N THR A 693 14.29 17.77 -20.84
CA THR A 693 14.23 18.70 -19.71
C THR A 693 15.06 18.23 -18.50
N ILE A 694 15.63 17.04 -18.56
CA ILE A 694 16.40 16.45 -17.45
C ILE A 694 17.88 16.77 -17.67
N PRO A 695 18.56 17.39 -16.70
CA PRO A 695 19.98 17.62 -16.77
C PRO A 695 20.77 16.33 -16.96
N THR A 696 21.72 16.33 -17.88
CA THR A 696 22.61 15.22 -18.17
C THR A 696 24.04 15.62 -17.95
N ALA A 697 24.84 14.72 -17.34
CA ALA A 697 26.25 15.00 -17.12
C ALA A 697 27.01 15.05 -18.46
N LEU A 698 27.92 16.02 -18.59
CA LEU A 698 28.90 16.06 -19.67
C LEU A 698 29.89 14.92 -19.49
N THR A 699 30.05 14.08 -20.50
CA THR A 699 30.85 12.84 -20.45
C THR A 699 32.32 13.02 -20.84
N ASN A 700 32.69 14.19 -21.38
CA ASN A 700 34.03 14.50 -21.89
C ASN A 700 34.96 15.18 -20.86
N SER A 701 34.84 14.81 -19.58
CA SER A 701 35.63 15.44 -18.49
C SER A 701 37.14 15.31 -18.64
N ALA A 702 37.61 14.34 -19.41
CA ALA A 702 39.04 14.20 -19.74
C ALA A 702 39.59 15.36 -20.61
N GLU A 703 38.70 16.06 -21.34
CA GLU A 703 39.08 17.18 -22.20
C GLU A 703 38.98 18.53 -21.47
N TRP A 704 38.51 18.54 -20.20
CA TRP A 704 38.35 19.79 -19.47
C TRP A 704 39.70 20.31 -18.99
N LYS A 705 39.88 21.62 -19.05
CA LYS A 705 41.04 22.29 -18.42
C LYS A 705 40.62 22.79 -17.04
N LEU A 706 41.32 22.28 -16.04
CA LEU A 706 41.04 22.59 -14.65
C LEU A 706 42.14 23.49 -14.11
N THR A 707 41.74 24.59 -13.49
CA THR A 707 42.68 25.55 -12.87
C THR A 707 42.14 25.94 -11.48
N ALA A 708 43.03 26.46 -10.63
CA ALA A 708 42.68 26.87 -9.30
C ALA A 708 43.56 28.04 -8.81
N SER A 709 43.04 28.81 -7.88
CA SER A 709 43.78 29.94 -7.27
C SER A 709 44.96 29.49 -6.45
N HIS A 710 44.88 28.30 -5.82
CA HIS A 710 45.88 27.71 -4.95
C HIS A 710 46.15 26.28 -5.41
N ASN A 711 47.37 25.81 -5.32
CA ASN A 711 47.81 24.48 -5.76
C ASN A 711 47.32 24.08 -7.15
N PRO A 712 47.51 24.92 -8.19
CA PRO A 712 46.92 24.70 -9.54
C PRO A 712 47.42 23.39 -10.18
N ALA A 713 48.64 22.91 -9.84
CA ALA A 713 49.15 21.67 -10.37
C ALA A 713 48.32 20.43 -9.96
N ALA A 714 47.66 20.49 -8.81
CA ALA A 714 46.79 19.40 -8.32
C ALA A 714 45.40 19.45 -8.95
N ALA A 715 45.00 20.50 -9.67
CA ALA A 715 43.63 20.61 -10.21
C ALA A 715 43.29 19.46 -11.20
N ALA A 716 44.24 19.01 -12.00
CA ALA A 716 44.08 17.91 -12.95
C ALA A 716 43.77 16.55 -12.27
N ASN A 717 44.08 16.39 -10.96
CA ASN A 717 43.79 15.17 -10.23
C ASN A 717 42.29 14.86 -10.20
N VAL A 718 41.43 15.86 -10.28
CA VAL A 718 39.97 15.75 -10.17
C VAL A 718 39.35 14.94 -11.31
N THR A 719 39.99 14.90 -12.48
CA THR A 719 39.54 14.13 -13.67
C THR A 719 40.42 12.92 -13.96
N SER A 720 41.47 12.66 -13.13
CA SER A 720 42.48 11.60 -13.37
C SER A 720 41.93 10.17 -13.26
N GLY A 721 40.79 9.97 -12.63
CA GLY A 721 40.22 8.64 -12.33
C GLY A 721 40.99 7.83 -11.27
N THR A 722 42.09 8.39 -10.73
CA THR A 722 42.93 7.72 -9.73
C THR A 722 42.24 7.71 -8.36
N PRO A 723 42.03 6.54 -7.74
CA PRO A 723 41.45 6.46 -6.40
C PRO A 723 42.19 7.30 -5.37
N GLY A 724 41.47 8.17 -4.65
CA GLY A 724 42.04 9.04 -3.62
C GLY A 724 42.74 10.32 -4.13
N ALA A 725 42.88 10.49 -5.45
CA ALA A 725 43.34 11.74 -6.05
C ALA A 725 42.29 12.84 -5.84
N ARG A 726 42.77 14.03 -5.52
CA ARG A 726 41.91 15.21 -5.31
C ARG A 726 42.72 16.49 -5.51
N TRP A 727 42.01 17.58 -5.70
CA TRP A 727 42.54 18.90 -5.49
C TRP A 727 42.19 19.39 -4.10
N ASP A 728 43.12 20.06 -3.44
CA ASP A 728 42.88 20.95 -2.30
C ASP A 728 43.85 22.14 -2.34
N PRO A 729 43.50 23.25 -1.70
CA PRO A 729 44.34 24.48 -1.76
C PRO A 729 45.64 24.37 -0.96
N GLY A 730 45.86 23.31 -0.18
CA GLY A 730 47.03 23.18 0.69
C GLY A 730 47.01 24.10 1.93
N ALA A 731 45.90 24.79 2.16
CA ALA A 731 45.64 25.72 3.25
C ALA A 731 44.19 25.63 3.74
N PRO A 732 43.89 26.01 4.99
CA PRO A 732 42.51 26.09 5.51
C PRO A 732 41.60 26.91 4.59
N GLN A 733 40.31 26.61 4.64
CA GLN A 733 39.32 27.30 3.81
C GLN A 733 39.25 28.80 4.15
N ALA A 734 39.41 29.64 3.11
CA ALA A 734 39.37 31.09 3.22
C ALA A 734 38.65 31.72 2.03
N PRO A 735 37.98 32.86 2.20
CA PRO A 735 37.32 33.57 1.09
C PRO A 735 38.33 33.88 -0.02
N GLY A 736 37.87 33.77 -1.28
CA GLY A 736 38.70 34.07 -2.45
C GLY A 736 39.49 32.88 -3.01
N GLN A 737 39.55 31.74 -2.32
CA GLN A 737 40.00 30.50 -2.94
C GLN A 737 39.03 30.06 -4.01
N TRP A 738 39.49 29.72 -5.22
CA TRP A 738 38.61 29.30 -6.30
C TRP A 738 39.13 28.08 -7.04
N PHE A 739 38.17 27.31 -7.59
CA PHE A 739 38.38 26.20 -8.53
C PHE A 739 37.61 26.51 -9.81
N GLN A 740 38.24 26.34 -10.98
CA GLN A 740 37.67 26.71 -12.30
C GLN A 740 37.75 25.54 -13.27
N ILE A 741 36.67 25.37 -14.03
CA ILE A 741 36.50 24.39 -15.10
C ILE A 741 36.39 25.15 -16.42
N GLU A 742 37.20 24.82 -17.41
CA GLU A 742 37.09 25.24 -18.81
C GLU A 742 36.61 24.01 -19.60
N LEU A 743 35.41 24.11 -20.19
CA LEU A 743 34.85 23.11 -21.09
C LEU A 743 35.48 23.24 -22.51
N PRO A 744 35.59 22.15 -23.28
CA PRO A 744 36.06 22.22 -24.69
C PRO A 744 35.20 23.16 -25.53
N GLU A 745 33.88 23.03 -25.42
CA GLU A 745 32.88 23.82 -26.09
C GLU A 745 31.87 24.43 -25.10
N PRO A 746 31.29 25.58 -25.45
CA PRO A 746 30.21 26.14 -24.62
C PRO A 746 29.03 25.20 -24.52
N ALA A 747 28.52 24.97 -23.27
CA ALA A 747 27.37 24.14 -22.99
C ALA A 747 26.31 24.94 -22.22
N ARG A 748 25.05 24.53 -22.32
CA ARG A 748 23.95 25.11 -21.54
C ARG A 748 23.92 24.47 -20.15
N VAL A 749 24.80 24.93 -19.28
CA VAL A 749 25.01 24.41 -17.95
C VAL A 749 23.89 24.79 -17.00
N SER A 750 23.41 23.83 -16.23
CA SER A 750 22.34 24.00 -15.23
C SER A 750 22.78 23.57 -13.82
N GLU A 751 23.84 22.75 -13.69
CA GLU A 751 24.24 22.22 -12.41
C GLU A 751 25.73 21.84 -12.37
N VAL A 752 26.34 22.05 -11.22
CA VAL A 752 27.69 21.55 -10.90
C VAL A 752 27.63 20.74 -9.63
N VAL A 753 28.18 19.51 -9.67
CA VAL A 753 28.25 18.61 -8.50
C VAL A 753 29.71 18.45 -8.11
N ILE A 754 30.06 18.76 -6.86
CA ILE A 754 31.37 18.62 -6.27
C ILE A 754 31.35 17.49 -5.26
N GLU A 755 32.17 16.47 -5.43
CA GLU A 755 32.44 15.45 -4.44
C GLU A 755 33.73 15.80 -3.69
N SER A 756 33.65 16.01 -2.37
CA SER A 756 34.78 16.44 -1.54
C SER A 756 35.58 15.27 -0.94
N ALA A 757 34.93 14.12 -0.75
CA ALA A 757 35.58 12.89 -0.32
C ALA A 757 34.96 11.70 -1.05
N LEU A 758 35.77 10.79 -1.56
CA LEU A 758 35.25 9.53 -2.08
C LEU A 758 34.99 8.60 -0.88
N PRO A 759 33.87 7.82 -0.89
CA PRO A 759 33.66 6.82 0.15
C PRO A 759 34.81 5.78 0.12
N PHE A 760 35.47 5.58 1.27
CA PHE A 760 36.41 4.49 1.42
C PHE A 760 35.63 3.17 1.44
N ASN A 761 35.72 2.37 0.38
CA ASN A 761 35.34 0.98 0.39
C ASN A 761 36.35 0.22 1.29
N PHE A 762 35.96 -0.11 2.51
CA PHE A 762 36.57 -1.17 3.27
C PHE A 762 36.23 -2.50 2.62
N GLY A 763 37.02 -2.94 1.64
CA GLY A 763 37.02 -4.30 1.17
C GLY A 763 37.36 -5.22 2.33
N GLY A 764 36.45 -6.07 2.75
CA GLY A 764 36.67 -7.10 3.76
C GLY A 764 37.84 -8.00 3.38
N GLY A 765 38.85 -8.04 4.22
CA GLY A 765 40.01 -8.89 4.06
C GLY A 765 39.69 -10.37 4.16
N GLY A 766 39.69 -11.08 3.04
CA GLY A 766 39.79 -12.52 2.97
C GLY A 766 41.25 -12.93 2.77
N ARG A 767 41.76 -13.70 3.69
CA ARG A 767 43.14 -14.24 3.70
C ARG A 767 43.42 -15.21 2.54
N GLY A 768 44.52 -15.01 1.86
CA GLY A 768 45.54 -16.00 1.58
C GLY A 768 45.33 -16.98 0.43
N GLY A 769 46.17 -16.86 -0.60
CA GLY A 769 46.48 -17.91 -1.59
C GLY A 769 47.46 -17.40 -2.64
N ARG A 770 48.72 -17.77 -2.50
CA ARG A 770 49.80 -17.53 -3.46
C ARG A 770 49.58 -18.29 -4.76
N GLY A 771 49.97 -17.71 -5.88
CA GLY A 771 50.43 -18.48 -7.04
C GLY A 771 50.27 -17.82 -8.39
N THR A 772 51.38 -17.24 -8.86
CA THR A 772 51.92 -17.16 -10.22
C THR A 772 51.02 -16.87 -11.43
N GLY A 773 51.38 -15.82 -12.19
CA GLY A 773 50.82 -15.43 -13.51
C GLY A 773 51.40 -16.30 -14.67
N PRO A 774 51.51 -15.83 -15.95
CA PRO A 774 50.64 -14.93 -16.72
C PRO A 774 50.16 -15.56 -18.08
N GLY A 775 49.29 -14.96 -18.83
CA GLY A 775 49.15 -15.26 -20.26
C GLY A 775 47.78 -15.04 -20.93
N ALA A 776 47.72 -14.01 -21.67
CA ALA A 776 47.14 -13.84 -23.02
C ALA A 776 45.70 -14.28 -23.42
N ALA A 777 45.02 -13.32 -23.89
CA ALA A 777 44.25 -13.23 -25.18
C ALA A 777 43.01 -14.11 -25.44
N GLY A 778 41.89 -13.48 -25.61
CA GLY A 778 41.16 -13.56 -26.89
C GLY A 778 39.94 -14.46 -26.98
N ARG A 779 38.85 -13.80 -27.37
CA ARG A 779 37.78 -14.28 -28.24
C ARG A 779 36.55 -15.05 -27.70
N GLY A 780 35.42 -14.49 -28.02
CA GLY A 780 34.34 -15.21 -28.71
C GLY A 780 33.20 -15.77 -27.87
N ALA A 781 32.07 -15.17 -27.96
CA ALA A 781 30.79 -15.75 -27.61
C ALA A 781 30.39 -16.83 -28.61
N PRO A 782 29.68 -17.87 -28.20
CA PRO A 782 28.82 -18.62 -29.12
C PRO A 782 27.35 -18.68 -28.69
N PRO A 783 26.47 -19.10 -29.61
CA PRO A 783 25.07 -18.77 -29.59
C PRO A 783 24.17 -19.84 -28.90
N VAL A 784 22.95 -19.39 -28.60
CA VAL A 784 21.82 -20.18 -28.08
C VAL A 784 21.31 -21.19 -29.11
N PRO A 785 20.91 -22.42 -28.75
CA PRO A 785 19.99 -23.21 -29.54
C PRO A 785 18.60 -23.31 -28.92
N ALA A 786 17.59 -23.27 -29.82
CA ALA A 786 16.17 -23.38 -29.57
C ALA A 786 15.73 -24.88 -29.35
N PRO A 787 14.45 -25.12 -28.96
CA PRO A 787 14.01 -26.30 -28.26
C PRO A 787 13.52 -27.46 -29.16
N ALA A 788 13.59 -28.70 -28.65
CA ALA A 788 12.88 -29.83 -29.21
C ALA A 788 12.14 -30.61 -28.13
N SER A 789 10.90 -30.97 -28.39
CA SER A 789 9.97 -31.80 -27.61
C SER A 789 10.02 -33.29 -28.04
N PRO A 790 9.16 -34.21 -27.53
CA PRO A 790 9.46 -35.11 -26.42
C PRO A 790 9.45 -36.62 -26.83
N GLY A 791 9.84 -37.49 -25.92
CA GLY A 791 9.63 -38.91 -26.14
C GLY A 791 10.22 -39.87 -25.09
N ALA A 792 9.35 -40.44 -24.30
CA ALA A 792 9.23 -41.82 -23.81
C ALA A 792 10.35 -42.52 -22.98
N THR A 793 9.97 -42.86 -21.76
CA THR A 793 10.10 -44.15 -21.00
C THR A 793 11.44 -44.82 -20.82
N ALA A 794 11.89 -45.02 -19.57
CA ALA A 794 12.05 -46.31 -18.87
C ALA A 794 12.85 -46.18 -17.55
N ALA A 795 12.40 -46.86 -16.53
CA ALA A 795 13.02 -47.04 -15.20
C ALA A 795 13.87 -48.33 -15.22
N PRO A 796 14.37 -48.86 -14.09
CA PRO A 796 15.31 -48.36 -13.07
C PRO A 796 16.52 -49.31 -12.87
N GLN A 797 17.53 -48.92 -12.07
CA GLN A 797 18.30 -49.91 -11.24
C GLN A 797 19.19 -49.24 -10.17
N THR A 798 18.94 -49.56 -8.97
CA THR A 798 19.66 -49.97 -7.76
C THR A 798 21.20 -49.85 -7.65
N GLY A 799 21.67 -49.44 -6.46
CA GLY A 799 23.01 -49.84 -5.93
C GLY A 799 23.59 -48.85 -4.89
N ALA A 800 23.46 -49.19 -3.61
CA ALA A 800 24.28 -48.66 -2.49
C ALA A 800 25.51 -49.57 -2.30
N PRO A 801 26.44 -49.41 -1.32
CA PRO A 801 26.51 -48.54 -0.12
C PRO A 801 27.93 -48.00 0.26
N ALA A 802 27.97 -47.39 1.44
CA ALA A 802 29.05 -46.76 2.22
C ALA A 802 30.31 -47.65 2.53
N PRO A 803 31.37 -47.16 3.22
CA PRO A 803 31.41 -46.84 4.65
C PRO A 803 32.31 -45.66 5.10
N ALA A 804 32.03 -45.01 6.11
CA ALA A 804 32.27 -44.95 7.56
C ALA A 804 33.72 -44.73 8.11
N ALA A 805 33.74 -43.92 9.17
CA ALA A 805 34.65 -43.75 10.31
C ALA A 805 35.82 -42.73 10.22
N GLY A 806 36.02 -41.84 11.17
CA GLY A 806 36.32 -42.01 12.53
C GLY A 806 36.47 -40.70 13.32
N ALA A 807 36.20 -40.78 14.60
CA ALA A 807 36.16 -39.81 15.65
C ALA A 807 37.52 -39.40 16.25
N ALA A 808 37.57 -38.19 16.82
CA ALA A 808 38.16 -37.94 18.17
C ALA A 808 38.02 -36.49 18.63
N ALA A 809 37.48 -36.28 19.84
CA ALA A 809 37.62 -35.11 20.71
C ALA A 809 38.55 -35.52 21.88
N PRO A 810 38.80 -34.68 22.95
CA PRO A 810 38.69 -33.27 23.20
C PRO A 810 39.97 -32.64 23.92
N GLY A 811 39.91 -31.33 24.23
CA GLY A 811 40.87 -30.72 25.16
C GLY A 811 40.59 -29.24 25.45
N ALA A 812 40.19 -28.93 26.69
CA ALA A 812 39.98 -27.59 27.22
C ALA A 812 41.10 -27.18 28.21
N PRO A 813 41.03 -26.00 28.88
CA PRO A 813 41.94 -24.85 28.73
C PRO A 813 42.98 -24.68 29.86
N PRO A 814 43.73 -23.61 29.97
CA PRO A 814 43.57 -22.73 31.09
C PRO A 814 43.82 -21.21 30.93
N ALA A 815 43.53 -20.54 31.99
CA ALA A 815 43.22 -19.17 32.28
C ALA A 815 44.39 -18.12 32.27
N ALA A 816 43.90 -16.89 32.17
CA ALA A 816 44.32 -15.59 32.81
C ALA A 816 45.78 -15.13 32.90
N GLY A 817 45.99 -13.86 32.51
CA GLY A 817 47.11 -13.01 32.85
C GLY A 817 47.00 -11.62 32.23
N ALA A 818 46.76 -10.59 33.04
CA ALA A 818 46.90 -9.17 32.67
C ALA A 818 48.17 -8.64 33.32
N PRO A 819 48.57 -7.33 33.20
CA PRO A 819 48.80 -6.53 32.01
C PRO A 819 50.26 -5.96 31.94
N ALA A 820 50.67 -5.43 30.82
CA ALA A 820 51.83 -4.52 30.77
C ALA A 820 51.66 -3.52 29.59
N GLY A 821 51.98 -2.27 29.88
CA GLY A 821 51.86 -1.11 29.04
C GLY A 821 52.86 -1.01 27.88
N PRO A 822 52.89 0.08 27.13
CA PRO A 822 53.23 0.15 25.72
C PRO A 822 54.71 0.42 25.42
N PRO A 823 55.19 0.13 24.24
CA PRO A 823 56.22 0.94 23.61
C PRO A 823 55.75 1.63 22.32
N ALA A 824 56.17 2.85 22.23
CA ALA A 824 56.03 3.70 21.07
C ALA A 824 56.85 3.25 19.87
N GLY A 825 56.33 3.53 18.67
CA GLY A 825 57.23 3.89 17.62
C GLY A 825 57.04 3.30 16.23
N ARG A 826 56.61 4.19 15.31
CA ARG A 826 57.03 4.32 13.93
C ARG A 826 56.23 3.65 12.81
N GLY A 827 55.69 4.50 11.94
CA GLY A 827 55.31 4.16 10.58
C GLY A 827 54.19 5.06 10.05
N GLY A 828 54.51 6.34 9.86
CA GLY A 828 53.56 7.33 9.40
C GLY A 828 53.15 7.15 7.95
N GLY A 829 51.87 6.90 7.73
CA GLY A 829 51.20 7.35 6.51
C GLY A 829 50.63 8.74 6.83
N ARG A 830 51.14 9.78 6.23
CA ARG A 830 50.62 11.15 6.32
C ARG A 830 49.24 11.16 5.65
N GLY A 831 48.17 10.92 6.36
CA GLY A 831 46.85 11.36 5.99
C GLY A 831 46.84 12.89 6.07
N GLY A 832 46.62 13.56 4.94
CA GLY A 832 46.42 15.00 4.94
C GLY A 832 45.18 15.39 5.79
N PRO A 833 45.03 16.69 6.13
CA PRO A 833 43.89 17.15 6.93
C PRO A 833 42.57 16.72 6.29
N PRO A 834 41.51 16.49 7.09
CA PRO A 834 40.19 16.07 6.56
C PRO A 834 39.68 17.10 5.56
N ALA A 835 39.36 16.63 4.36
CA ALA A 835 38.78 17.46 3.31
C ALA A 835 37.27 17.53 3.46
N SER A 836 36.70 18.73 3.36
CA SER A 836 35.26 19.01 3.39
C SER A 836 34.78 19.70 2.12
N GLY A 837 33.45 19.81 1.94
CA GLY A 837 32.85 20.70 0.95
C GLY A 837 33.18 22.18 1.25
N PRO A 838 32.95 23.10 0.30
CA PRO A 838 33.16 24.53 0.56
C PRO A 838 32.21 25.00 1.65
N ILE A 839 32.71 25.71 2.66
CA ILE A 839 31.88 26.26 3.74
C ILE A 839 30.80 27.21 3.17
N GLY A 840 31.21 28.03 2.20
CA GLY A 840 30.33 28.87 1.41
C GLY A 840 30.83 28.94 -0.02
N TYR A 841 29.96 29.11 -0.98
CA TYR A 841 30.36 29.22 -2.39
C TYR A 841 29.64 30.32 -3.12
N SER A 842 30.29 30.83 -4.16
CA SER A 842 29.74 31.68 -5.22
C SER A 842 30.16 31.10 -6.58
N VAL A 843 29.23 30.87 -7.48
CA VAL A 843 29.50 30.34 -8.83
C VAL A 843 29.27 31.42 -9.85
N GLN A 844 30.30 31.67 -10.66
CA GLN A 844 30.21 32.55 -11.84
C GLN A 844 30.53 31.75 -13.10
N VAL A 845 29.95 32.18 -14.21
CA VAL A 845 30.16 31.57 -15.52
C VAL A 845 30.60 32.60 -16.54
N SER A 846 31.31 32.13 -17.54
CA SER A 846 31.78 32.98 -18.65
C SER A 846 31.81 32.18 -19.96
N THR A 847 31.64 32.82 -21.08
CA THR A 847 31.82 32.22 -22.41
C THR A 847 33.20 32.44 -23.00
N ASP A 848 33.95 33.47 -22.52
CA ASP A 848 35.27 33.87 -23.00
C ASP A 848 36.41 33.75 -21.98
N GLY A 849 36.10 33.45 -20.71
CA GLY A 849 37.06 33.31 -19.62
C GLY A 849 37.58 34.62 -19.04
N THR A 850 37.20 35.75 -19.63
CA THR A 850 37.65 37.09 -19.22
C THR A 850 36.53 37.95 -18.64
N THR A 851 35.36 37.85 -19.22
CA THR A 851 34.13 38.56 -18.78
C THR A 851 33.30 37.66 -17.88
N TRP A 852 33.15 38.06 -16.61
CA TRP A 852 32.43 37.30 -15.58
C TRP A 852 31.19 38.08 -15.18
N GLY A 853 30.02 37.47 -15.34
CA GLY A 853 28.74 38.02 -14.91
C GLY A 853 28.52 37.96 -13.40
N ALA A 854 27.37 38.42 -12.98
CA ALA A 854 26.90 38.20 -11.59
C ALA A 854 26.90 36.69 -11.26
N PRO A 855 27.08 36.31 -9.99
CA PRO A 855 27.00 34.91 -9.59
C PRO A 855 25.65 34.27 -10.01
N VAL A 856 25.74 33.12 -10.68
CA VAL A 856 24.56 32.31 -11.06
C VAL A 856 24.02 31.48 -9.90
N ALA A 857 24.87 31.21 -8.90
CA ALA A 857 24.49 30.57 -7.67
C ALA A 857 25.38 30.99 -6.49
N GLN A 858 24.82 31.03 -5.28
CA GLN A 858 25.53 31.24 -4.02
C GLN A 858 24.89 30.37 -2.94
N GLY A 859 25.68 29.86 -1.99
CA GLY A 859 25.16 29.03 -0.91
C GLY A 859 26.25 28.50 0.02
N ALA A 860 25.85 27.58 0.90
CA ALA A 860 26.75 26.78 1.73
C ALA A 860 26.92 25.40 1.10
N GLY A 861 28.15 24.88 1.17
CA GLY A 861 28.43 23.54 0.67
C GLY A 861 28.04 22.45 1.67
N GLN A 862 28.04 21.22 1.19
CA GLN A 862 27.74 20.01 1.95
C GLN A 862 28.88 19.00 1.75
N THR A 863 29.17 18.21 2.78
CA THR A 863 30.11 17.10 2.71
C THR A 863 29.34 15.79 2.81
N PRO A 864 29.61 14.76 2.01
CA PRO A 864 30.70 14.67 1.01
C PRO A 864 30.38 15.30 -0.35
N THR A 865 29.13 15.66 -0.65
CA THR A 865 28.70 16.12 -1.96
C THR A 865 27.99 17.47 -1.86
N THR A 866 28.48 18.44 -2.64
CA THR A 866 27.83 19.74 -2.83
C THR A 866 27.22 19.80 -4.23
N THR A 867 25.88 19.90 -4.30
CA THR A 867 25.15 20.08 -5.57
C THR A 867 24.76 21.55 -5.72
N ILE A 868 25.18 22.18 -6.81
CA ILE A 868 24.97 23.61 -7.12
C ILE A 868 24.12 23.71 -8.39
N ALA A 869 22.82 23.91 -8.22
CA ALA A 869 21.89 24.09 -9.33
C ALA A 869 21.56 25.56 -9.56
N PHE A 870 21.35 25.93 -10.83
CA PHE A 870 21.01 27.30 -11.24
C PHE A 870 20.23 27.31 -12.56
N THR A 871 19.60 28.43 -12.90
CA THR A 871 18.92 28.58 -14.19
C THR A 871 19.89 28.31 -15.33
N PRO A 872 19.54 27.45 -16.31
CA PRO A 872 20.39 27.06 -17.38
C PRO A 872 21.00 28.25 -18.15
N VAL A 873 22.32 28.31 -18.25
CA VAL A 873 23.06 29.40 -18.85
C VAL A 873 24.18 28.87 -19.76
N MET A 874 24.44 29.56 -20.87
CA MET A 874 25.56 29.21 -21.74
C MET A 874 26.87 29.52 -21.03
N ALA A 875 27.75 28.52 -20.90
CA ALA A 875 29.04 28.64 -20.21
C ALA A 875 30.10 27.79 -20.90
N LYS A 876 31.28 28.36 -21.11
CA LYS A 876 32.52 27.63 -21.41
C LYS A 876 33.41 27.55 -20.17
N PHE A 877 33.34 28.55 -19.32
CA PHE A 877 34.11 28.65 -18.06
C PHE A 877 33.14 28.71 -16.88
N ILE A 878 33.47 27.92 -15.85
CA ILE A 878 32.68 27.85 -14.61
C ILE A 878 33.69 28.03 -13.48
N ARG A 879 33.51 29.07 -12.66
CA ARG A 879 34.37 29.35 -11.50
C ARG A 879 33.59 29.25 -10.21
N ILE A 880 34.05 28.41 -9.33
CA ILE A 880 33.48 28.20 -7.98
C ILE A 880 34.45 28.86 -7.00
N THR A 881 33.97 29.88 -6.29
CA THR A 881 34.78 30.65 -5.34
C THR A 881 34.30 30.38 -3.94
N GLN A 882 35.20 30.01 -3.02
CA GLN A 882 34.96 29.89 -1.59
C GLN A 882 34.63 31.27 -0.99
N THR A 883 33.54 31.36 -0.24
CA THR A 883 33.08 32.61 0.41
C THR A 883 33.14 32.55 1.94
N GLY A 884 33.26 31.35 2.53
CA GLY A 884 33.31 31.17 3.97
C GLY A 884 34.72 30.97 4.50
N THR A 885 34.91 31.14 5.81
CA THR A 885 36.20 30.98 6.52
C THR A 885 36.10 29.77 7.47
N ALA A 886 37.07 28.86 7.42
CA ALA A 886 37.13 27.73 8.37
C ALA A 886 37.48 28.23 9.78
N SER A 887 36.85 27.65 10.79
CA SER A 887 37.17 27.85 12.20
C SER A 887 38.32 26.97 12.68
N GLY A 888 38.87 26.09 11.82
CA GLY A 888 39.92 25.13 12.13
C GLY A 888 40.80 24.82 10.91
N SER A 889 41.50 23.68 10.92
CA SER A 889 42.41 23.23 9.86
C SER A 889 41.72 22.54 8.67
N GLU A 890 40.37 22.62 8.56
CA GLU A 890 39.62 22.00 7.48
C GLU A 890 39.98 22.63 6.12
N VAL A 891 40.27 21.77 5.13
CA VAL A 891 40.58 22.21 3.78
C VAL A 891 39.44 21.94 2.84
N TRP A 892 39.26 22.82 1.83
CA TRP A 892 38.30 22.55 0.74
C TRP A 892 38.89 21.47 -0.18
N GLY A 893 38.25 20.33 -0.30
CA GLY A 893 38.70 19.26 -1.18
C GLY A 893 37.73 19.04 -2.34
N VAL A 894 38.25 18.86 -3.54
CA VAL A 894 37.48 18.43 -4.74
C VAL A 894 38.10 17.11 -5.21
N ALA A 895 37.43 16.02 -4.96
CA ALA A 895 37.80 14.68 -5.41
C ALA A 895 37.27 14.37 -6.81
N ARG A 896 36.06 14.84 -7.09
CA ARG A 896 35.42 14.74 -8.41
C ARG A 896 34.55 15.97 -8.65
N VAL A 897 34.39 16.34 -9.90
CA VAL A 897 33.43 17.33 -10.33
C VAL A 897 32.64 16.81 -11.53
N SER A 898 31.34 17.06 -11.54
CA SER A 898 30.45 16.81 -12.67
C SER A 898 29.76 18.11 -13.06
N VAL A 899 29.68 18.37 -14.34
CA VAL A 899 28.95 19.50 -14.93
C VAL A 899 27.77 18.92 -15.71
N LEU A 900 26.57 19.39 -15.40
CA LEU A 900 25.36 18.94 -16.05
C LEU A 900 24.79 20.03 -16.94
N GLN A 901 24.28 19.61 -18.10
CA GLN A 901 23.63 20.46 -19.10
C GLN A 901 22.22 20.01 -19.37
N VAL A 902 21.38 20.91 -19.84
CA VAL A 902 20.07 20.60 -20.41
C VAL A 902 20.10 20.66 -21.92
N ALA A 903 19.33 19.83 -22.60
CA ALA A 903 19.21 19.89 -24.04
C ALA A 903 18.69 21.28 -24.48
N LYS A 904 19.02 21.70 -25.70
CA LYS A 904 18.69 23.04 -26.25
C LYS A 904 17.20 23.31 -26.29
#